data_a92ac19efbfb6a417da92207834d3a38
#
_entry.id   a92ac19efbfb6a417da92207834d3a38
#
_cell.length_a   1.000
_cell.length_b   1.000
_cell.length_c   1.000
_cell.angle_alpha   90.00
_cell.angle_beta   90.00
_cell.angle_gamma   90.00
#
_symmetry.space_group_name_H-M   'P 1'
#
loop_
_entity.id
_entity.type
_entity.pdbx_description
1 polymer ?
#
loop_
_entity_poly.entity_id
_entity_poly.type
_entity_poly.pdbx_seq_one_letter_code
_entity_poly.pdbx_strand_id
1 'polypeptide(L)'
;MNKRTERLRERLFAADPRICPERCVYFTESMKETEGKPIALRRSQAFYDVLSRMTVYVNADELIVGNQAQWPKASPIYPEYSTDWLEAELNGSPFSPDKRPGDRFYYTQEDKDKILECVEYWKGKSLYENLRKTLPDKINQAWDANVIDDTWVSAAGLGNVIVDYKGVVDKGLSDVMRRIENKLKRLDPREPGNTRKRWFLEAALQGNQAVVMFSGRIADRCKEQAEQEKDETRRRELLKLEGICRNVPLNPARTFHEAVQSIYMILLAVHLESNGHAISLGRFDQYVYPYYKKDLEEGRITREEALEIVECFFIKCNELNKLRSWPDTEFFLGYQMFINLAIAGQTVDGKDATNEVSHLCVEACENVRLFTPSVSIKWFEGTSDAFMMKALKAAQRHQGGQPAFYNDKAFIRTLENMGIAEEDRVNWVPDGCIEASIPGKWDFAAKGPWLNVEKVLEITLHDGTDPKTGYHFVDLEKRVEDCGSVRELMELYKQTLDYFMGLQVETEHINDEIHIQQDINAFRSSLVYDCIERAMDLVEGGSVYSADGGPTAGTISAGDSLAALDEIVFNQKLLTMEQVLHAMSTNYEDMETVPAGPEIRAILLNKAPKFGNDDERADKWVVELEDYIGSSYRYKYRSSKYGKGPVPCCYSYSQSPVTGNIAFGKSIGATPDGRKDGQPVKNGISPANGSEKKGATAACNSVMKLPSIWFQKGAIFNMRLSKGALDTDENKEKVIAMIKVLFENYGQQIQFNVVDNKVFKKAMEHPDEYKDLMVRVSGYSALFTSLSPECQMDVISRAELEL
;
A
#
# COMPACT_ATOMS: atom_id res chain seq x y z
N MET A 1 26.36 6.28 6.53
CA MET A 1 26.00 6.05 7.97
C MET A 1 27.15 6.40 8.89
N ASN A 2 26.85 6.85 10.10
CA ASN A 2 27.82 6.95 11.16
C ASN A 2 27.73 5.69 12.07
N LYS A 3 28.61 5.60 13.10
CA LYS A 3 28.66 4.44 14.01
C LYS A 3 27.35 4.18 14.80
N ARG A 4 26.57 5.22 15.09
CA ARG A 4 25.26 5.09 15.76
C ARG A 4 24.24 4.40 14.85
N THR A 5 24.06 4.93 13.65
CA THR A 5 23.08 4.41 12.72
C THR A 5 23.48 3.01 12.20
N GLU A 6 24.78 2.70 12.12
CA GLU A 6 25.27 1.32 11.90
C GLU A 6 24.78 0.36 13.01
N ARG A 7 25.02 0.70 14.30
CA ARG A 7 24.56 -0.14 15.42
C ARG A 7 23.04 -0.28 15.50
N LEU A 8 22.31 0.80 15.24
CA LEU A 8 20.84 0.74 15.20
C LEU A 8 20.35 -0.18 14.08
N ARG A 9 20.94 -0.07 12.88
CA ARG A 9 20.63 -0.94 11.74
C ARG A 9 20.98 -2.42 12.05
N GLU A 10 22.14 -2.70 12.60
CA GLU A 10 22.56 -4.05 13.02
C GLU A 10 21.56 -4.65 14.04
N ARG A 11 21.14 -3.86 15.02
CA ARG A 11 20.12 -4.26 16.01
C ARG A 11 18.78 -4.57 15.37
N LEU A 12 18.35 -3.75 14.41
CA LEU A 12 17.12 -3.98 13.64
C LEU A 12 17.17 -5.33 12.89
N PHE A 13 18.29 -5.64 12.23
CA PHE A 13 18.46 -6.91 11.51
C PHE A 13 18.58 -8.11 12.46
N ALA A 14 19.13 -7.92 13.63
CA ALA A 14 19.24 -8.97 14.66
C ALA A 14 17.91 -9.24 15.38
N ALA A 15 16.94 -8.33 15.33
CA ALA A 15 15.64 -8.51 15.95
C ALA A 15 14.75 -9.43 15.12
N ASP A 16 14.21 -10.47 15.74
CA ASP A 16 13.22 -11.36 15.12
C ASP A 16 11.83 -10.72 15.19
N PRO A 17 11.02 -10.82 14.11
CA PRO A 17 9.61 -10.45 14.18
C PRO A 17 8.86 -11.35 15.18
N ARG A 18 8.10 -10.75 16.07
CA ARG A 18 7.36 -11.45 17.13
C ARG A 18 5.90 -11.03 17.19
N ILE A 19 5.06 -11.87 17.77
CA ILE A 19 3.70 -11.50 18.16
C ILE A 19 3.73 -10.89 19.54
N CYS A 20 3.02 -9.75 19.73
CA CYS A 20 2.85 -9.12 21.04
C CYS A 20 1.36 -9.12 21.44
N PRO A 21 0.97 -9.79 22.53
CA PRO A 21 -0.43 -9.89 22.94
C PRO A 21 -0.96 -8.65 23.68
N GLU A 22 -0.10 -7.70 24.12
CA GLU A 22 -0.51 -6.60 25.00
C GLU A 22 -1.72 -5.82 24.49
N ARG A 23 -1.66 -5.35 23.24
CA ARG A 23 -2.78 -4.60 22.66
C ARG A 23 -4.06 -5.43 22.63
N CYS A 24 -3.95 -6.68 22.21
CA CYS A 24 -5.08 -7.62 22.14
C CYS A 24 -5.78 -7.73 23.49
N VAL A 25 -5.00 -7.96 24.55
CA VAL A 25 -5.51 -8.12 25.92
C VAL A 25 -6.17 -6.83 26.40
N TYR A 26 -5.44 -5.71 26.39
CA TYR A 26 -5.93 -4.45 26.95
C TYR A 26 -7.12 -3.88 26.17
N PHE A 27 -7.10 -4.00 24.84
CA PHE A 27 -8.22 -3.60 24.01
C PHE A 27 -9.47 -4.45 24.27
N THR A 28 -9.31 -5.77 24.38
CA THR A 28 -10.43 -6.69 24.64
C THR A 28 -11.03 -6.48 26.03
N GLU A 29 -10.21 -6.29 27.07
CA GLU A 29 -10.68 -5.96 28.42
C GLU A 29 -11.52 -4.69 28.43
N SER A 30 -11.01 -3.62 27.84
CA SER A 30 -11.74 -2.34 27.73
C SER A 30 -13.05 -2.46 26.96
N MET A 31 -13.04 -3.25 25.86
CA MET A 31 -14.27 -3.49 25.09
C MET A 31 -15.32 -4.30 25.87
N LYS A 32 -14.90 -5.22 26.74
CA LYS A 32 -15.79 -5.93 27.68
C LYS A 32 -16.39 -4.97 28.70
N GLU A 33 -15.57 -4.12 29.33
CA GLU A 33 -15.99 -3.17 30.35
C GLU A 33 -16.93 -2.08 29.80
N THR A 34 -16.80 -1.73 28.54
CA THR A 34 -17.59 -0.68 27.91
C THR A 34 -18.75 -1.22 27.07
N GLU A 35 -19.10 -2.51 27.21
CA GLU A 35 -20.18 -3.12 26.44
C GLU A 35 -21.51 -2.34 26.62
N GLY A 36 -22.23 -2.14 25.50
CA GLY A 36 -23.45 -1.35 25.45
C GLY A 36 -23.28 0.16 25.27
N LYS A 37 -22.07 0.72 25.40
CA LYS A 37 -21.82 2.13 25.06
C LYS A 37 -21.67 2.30 23.52
N PRO A 38 -21.83 3.55 23.00
CA PRO A 38 -21.59 3.85 21.59
C PRO A 38 -20.18 3.45 21.14
N ILE A 39 -20.05 2.91 19.92
CA ILE A 39 -18.80 2.35 19.41
C ILE A 39 -17.63 3.36 19.42
N ALA A 40 -17.88 4.63 19.06
CA ALA A 40 -16.84 5.66 19.09
C ALA A 40 -16.21 5.81 20.49
N LEU A 41 -17.06 5.84 21.55
CA LEU A 41 -16.59 5.97 22.93
C LEU A 41 -15.89 4.69 23.42
N ARG A 42 -16.36 3.51 23.00
CA ARG A 42 -15.72 2.22 23.34
C ARG A 42 -14.32 2.12 22.75
N ARG A 43 -14.18 2.40 21.45
CA ARG A 43 -12.88 2.32 20.77
C ARG A 43 -11.89 3.35 21.29
N SER A 44 -12.32 4.59 21.54
CA SER A 44 -11.43 5.61 22.11
C SER A 44 -10.97 5.27 23.53
N GLN A 45 -11.86 4.67 24.37
CA GLN A 45 -11.48 4.19 25.69
C GLN A 45 -10.48 3.03 25.59
N ALA A 46 -10.74 2.07 24.68
CA ALA A 46 -9.83 0.96 24.48
C ALA A 46 -8.45 1.42 23.96
N PHE A 47 -8.42 2.41 23.07
CA PHE A 47 -7.19 3.03 22.61
C PHE A 47 -6.43 3.72 23.75
N TYR A 48 -7.14 4.47 24.61
CA TYR A 48 -6.57 5.07 25.80
C TYR A 48 -5.97 4.02 26.75
N ASP A 49 -6.71 2.94 27.02
CA ASP A 49 -6.29 1.87 27.92
C ASP A 49 -5.05 1.14 27.37
N VAL A 50 -4.98 0.87 26.08
CA VAL A 50 -3.80 0.32 25.41
C VAL A 50 -2.60 1.23 25.62
N LEU A 51 -2.70 2.52 25.27
CA LEU A 51 -1.59 3.47 25.37
C LEU A 51 -1.16 3.75 26.82
N SER A 52 -2.08 3.61 27.80
CA SER A 52 -1.78 3.80 29.21
C SER A 52 -1.07 2.61 29.86
N ARG A 53 -1.23 1.39 29.29
CA ARG A 53 -0.79 0.14 29.93
C ARG A 53 0.35 -0.55 29.20
N MET A 54 0.43 -0.43 27.85
CA MET A 54 1.45 -1.11 27.05
C MET A 54 2.86 -0.79 27.49
N THR A 55 3.76 -1.73 27.28
CA THR A 55 5.20 -1.58 27.60
C THR A 55 5.79 -0.41 26.81
N VAL A 56 6.55 0.43 27.51
CA VAL A 56 7.36 1.52 26.94
C VAL A 56 8.83 1.24 27.16
N TYR A 57 9.63 1.32 26.10
CA TYR A 57 11.08 1.21 26.18
C TYR A 57 11.79 2.28 25.36
N VAL A 58 13.04 2.54 25.69
CA VAL A 58 13.98 3.35 24.90
C VAL A 58 15.28 2.53 24.79
N ASN A 59 15.68 2.20 23.57
CA ASN A 59 16.91 1.45 23.34
C ASN A 59 18.15 2.36 23.38
N ALA A 60 19.30 1.74 23.55
CA ALA A 60 20.57 2.45 23.42
C ALA A 60 20.70 3.03 22.00
N ASP A 61 21.34 4.18 21.89
CA ASP A 61 21.58 4.90 20.63
C ASP A 61 20.35 5.54 19.94
N GLU A 62 19.12 5.30 20.39
CA GLU A 62 17.94 5.94 19.77
C GLU A 62 17.93 7.45 19.94
N LEU A 63 17.64 8.16 18.83
CA LEU A 63 17.34 9.60 18.81
C LEU A 63 15.87 9.87 18.46
N ILE A 64 15.16 8.89 17.89
CA ILE A 64 13.71 8.88 17.72
C ILE A 64 13.16 7.75 18.57
N VAL A 65 12.20 8.06 19.43
CA VAL A 65 11.71 7.16 20.49
C VAL A 65 10.21 6.90 20.42
N GLY A 66 9.79 5.77 20.95
CA GLY A 66 8.42 5.26 20.93
C GLY A 66 8.37 3.87 20.29
N ASN A 67 7.44 3.04 20.73
CA ASN A 67 7.31 1.66 20.30
C ASN A 67 5.84 1.24 20.20
N GLN A 68 5.54 0.32 19.29
CA GLN A 68 4.17 -0.22 19.11
C GLN A 68 3.94 -1.53 19.89
N ALA A 69 4.98 -2.16 20.40
CA ALA A 69 4.93 -3.47 21.04
C ALA A 69 6.12 -3.61 22.01
N GLN A 70 6.20 -4.70 22.75
CA GLN A 70 7.25 -4.95 23.74
C GLN A 70 8.68 -5.03 23.17
N TRP A 71 8.80 -5.33 21.87
CA TRP A 71 10.08 -5.51 21.18
C TRP A 71 10.08 -4.83 19.82
N PRO A 72 11.24 -4.46 19.27
CA PRO A 72 11.36 -4.04 17.88
C PRO A 72 10.84 -5.12 16.92
N LYS A 73 10.19 -4.73 15.82
CA LYS A 73 9.58 -5.61 14.83
C LYS A 73 8.48 -6.54 15.37
N ALA A 74 8.04 -6.38 16.60
CA ALA A 74 6.91 -7.13 17.11
C ALA A 74 5.59 -6.53 16.62
N SER A 75 4.65 -7.42 16.28
CA SER A 75 3.31 -7.03 15.84
C SER A 75 2.32 -7.09 16.99
N PRO A 76 1.61 -6.00 17.29
CA PRO A 76 0.39 -6.08 18.08
C PRO A 76 -0.71 -6.84 17.32
N ILE A 77 -1.68 -7.39 18.05
CA ILE A 77 -2.83 -8.12 17.51
C ILE A 77 -4.09 -7.30 17.64
N TYR A 78 -4.94 -7.35 16.60
CA TYR A 78 -6.17 -6.57 16.43
C TYR A 78 -7.39 -7.49 16.24
N PRO A 79 -7.89 -8.14 17.28
CA PRO A 79 -8.94 -9.16 17.17
C PRO A 79 -10.28 -8.62 16.73
N GLU A 80 -10.50 -7.30 16.85
CA GLU A 80 -11.71 -6.61 16.45
C GLU A 80 -11.97 -6.66 14.95
N TYR A 81 -10.93 -6.87 14.12
CA TYR A 81 -11.09 -6.96 12.66
C TYR A 81 -11.38 -8.38 12.20
N SER A 82 -10.62 -9.39 12.65
CA SER A 82 -10.86 -10.79 12.29
C SER A 82 -10.23 -11.74 13.30
N THR A 83 -10.94 -12.82 13.63
CA THR A 83 -10.50 -13.82 14.60
C THR A 83 -10.42 -15.24 14.05
N ASP A 84 -11.13 -15.56 12.97
CA ASP A 84 -11.24 -16.91 12.42
C ASP A 84 -9.86 -17.50 12.09
N TRP A 85 -9.02 -16.73 11.43
CA TRP A 85 -7.69 -17.14 11.05
C TRP A 85 -6.75 -17.28 12.25
N LEU A 86 -6.87 -16.41 13.28
CA LEU A 86 -6.01 -16.46 14.48
C LEU A 86 -6.09 -17.80 15.18
N GLU A 87 -7.31 -18.31 15.41
CA GLU A 87 -7.52 -19.59 16.02
C GLU A 87 -6.97 -20.74 15.14
N ALA A 88 -7.27 -20.71 13.86
CA ALA A 88 -6.84 -21.75 12.91
C ALA A 88 -5.30 -21.77 12.77
N GLU A 89 -4.67 -20.60 12.54
CA GLU A 89 -3.22 -20.52 12.31
C GLU A 89 -2.41 -20.77 13.59
N LEU A 90 -2.87 -20.35 14.76
CA LEU A 90 -2.18 -20.60 16.03
C LEU A 90 -2.33 -22.07 16.50
N ASN A 91 -3.35 -22.80 16.08
CA ASN A 91 -3.60 -24.18 16.48
C ASN A 91 -3.01 -25.26 15.54
N GLY A 92 -1.94 -24.93 14.83
CA GLY A 92 -1.16 -25.94 14.08
C GLY A 92 -1.46 -26.01 12.58
N SER A 93 -2.00 -24.97 12.01
CA SER A 93 -2.07 -24.81 10.55
C SER A 93 -0.66 -24.89 9.93
N PRO A 94 -0.51 -25.39 8.70
CA PRO A 94 0.75 -25.28 7.95
C PRO A 94 1.16 -23.82 7.70
N PHE A 95 0.22 -22.88 7.85
CA PHE A 95 0.44 -21.44 7.75
C PHE A 95 0.54 -20.75 9.13
N SER A 96 0.79 -21.54 10.19
CA SER A 96 1.13 -20.96 11.52
C SER A 96 2.18 -19.85 11.37
N PRO A 97 2.05 -18.72 12.09
CA PRO A 97 2.92 -17.56 11.91
C PRO A 97 4.42 -17.86 11.95
N ASP A 98 4.83 -18.88 12.72
CA ASP A 98 6.24 -19.33 12.83
C ASP A 98 6.69 -20.26 11.70
N LYS A 99 5.77 -20.86 10.92
CA LYS A 99 6.07 -21.90 9.91
C LYS A 99 5.76 -21.51 8.48
N ARG A 100 4.89 -20.50 8.28
CA ARG A 100 4.44 -20.08 6.95
C ARG A 100 5.60 -19.72 6.01
N PRO A 101 5.41 -19.77 4.67
CA PRO A 101 6.51 -19.64 3.70
C PRO A 101 7.22 -18.29 3.69
N GLY A 102 6.55 -17.22 4.11
CA GLY A 102 7.08 -15.84 4.17
C GLY A 102 6.56 -15.12 5.42
N ASP A 103 7.16 -13.97 5.75
CA ASP A 103 6.74 -13.08 6.85
C ASP A 103 6.47 -13.81 8.17
N ARG A 104 7.45 -14.57 8.65
CA ARG A 104 7.33 -15.39 9.86
C ARG A 104 7.36 -14.54 11.12
N PHE A 105 6.53 -14.91 12.10
CA PHE A 105 6.50 -14.30 13.42
C PHE A 105 6.63 -15.35 14.53
N TYR A 106 7.54 -15.11 15.46
CA TYR A 106 7.74 -15.97 16.63
C TYR A 106 6.77 -15.59 17.75
N TYR A 107 6.36 -16.58 18.54
CA TYR A 107 5.52 -16.40 19.72
C TYR A 107 5.76 -17.52 20.74
N THR A 108 5.48 -17.25 22.01
CA THR A 108 5.53 -18.24 23.07
C THR A 108 4.17 -18.90 23.27
N GLN A 109 4.14 -20.01 24.01
CA GLN A 109 2.87 -20.62 24.40
C GLN A 109 2.00 -19.66 25.22
N GLU A 110 2.62 -18.87 26.10
CA GLU A 110 1.93 -17.86 26.90
C GLU A 110 1.28 -16.78 26.03
N ASP A 111 2.00 -16.30 25.00
CA ASP A 111 1.45 -15.32 24.03
C ASP A 111 0.23 -15.89 23.32
N LYS A 112 0.33 -17.14 22.84
CA LYS A 112 -0.76 -17.86 22.19
C LYS A 112 -1.97 -17.97 23.10
N ASP A 113 -1.79 -18.42 24.36
CA ASP A 113 -2.89 -18.64 25.30
C ASP A 113 -3.64 -17.32 25.58
N LYS A 114 -2.91 -16.21 25.79
CA LYS A 114 -3.50 -14.88 25.96
C LYS A 114 -4.30 -14.42 24.75
N ILE A 115 -3.79 -14.65 23.56
CA ILE A 115 -4.49 -14.26 22.32
C ILE A 115 -5.76 -15.10 22.15
N LEU A 116 -5.70 -16.42 22.35
CA LEU A 116 -6.86 -17.29 22.21
C LEU A 116 -7.96 -16.97 23.23
N GLU A 117 -7.59 -16.56 24.45
CA GLU A 117 -8.56 -16.07 25.44
C GLU A 117 -9.30 -14.82 24.96
N CYS A 118 -8.59 -13.90 24.28
CA CYS A 118 -9.23 -12.72 23.67
C CYS A 118 -10.14 -13.12 22.50
N VAL A 119 -9.72 -14.05 21.64
CA VAL A 119 -10.47 -14.54 20.48
C VAL A 119 -11.86 -15.02 20.88
N GLU A 120 -12.00 -15.71 22.02
CA GLU A 120 -13.31 -16.18 22.52
C GLU A 120 -14.34 -15.07 22.69
N TYR A 121 -13.94 -13.86 23.10
CA TYR A 121 -14.84 -12.71 23.18
C TYR A 121 -15.27 -12.19 21.81
N TRP A 122 -14.36 -12.25 20.82
CA TRP A 122 -14.56 -11.66 19.50
C TRP A 122 -15.24 -12.60 18.51
N LYS A 123 -15.34 -13.91 18.77
CA LYS A 123 -16.04 -14.86 17.90
C LYS A 123 -17.44 -14.38 17.55
N GLY A 124 -17.71 -14.27 16.25
CA GLY A 124 -18.99 -13.81 15.72
C GLY A 124 -19.25 -12.30 15.85
N LYS A 125 -18.28 -11.53 16.36
CA LYS A 125 -18.37 -10.08 16.58
C LYS A 125 -17.35 -9.28 15.78
N SER A 126 -16.34 -9.92 15.17
CA SER A 126 -15.32 -9.24 14.39
C SER A 126 -15.93 -8.60 13.12
N LEU A 127 -15.24 -7.57 12.61
CA LEU A 127 -15.69 -6.84 11.43
C LEU A 127 -15.84 -7.76 10.22
N TYR A 128 -14.82 -8.58 9.94
CA TYR A 128 -14.79 -9.52 8.82
C TYR A 128 -15.94 -10.53 8.88
N GLU A 129 -16.16 -11.16 10.05
CA GLU A 129 -17.26 -12.11 10.22
C GLU A 129 -18.62 -11.47 10.00
N ASN A 130 -18.82 -10.22 10.48
CA ASN A 130 -20.07 -9.50 10.29
C ASN A 130 -20.27 -9.09 8.84
N LEU A 131 -19.19 -8.70 8.14
CA LEU A 131 -19.27 -8.43 6.71
C LEU A 131 -19.67 -9.70 5.95
N ARG A 132 -18.95 -10.80 6.11
CA ARG A 132 -19.22 -12.07 5.39
C ARG A 132 -20.64 -12.59 5.62
N LYS A 133 -21.20 -12.38 6.81
CA LYS A 133 -22.62 -12.74 7.11
C LYS A 133 -23.62 -11.80 6.45
N THR A 134 -23.24 -10.55 6.18
CA THR A 134 -24.13 -9.54 5.61
C THR A 134 -24.11 -9.53 4.09
N LEU A 135 -23.03 -10.01 3.47
CA LEU A 135 -22.88 -10.05 2.02
C LEU A 135 -23.91 -11.00 1.38
N PRO A 136 -24.56 -10.60 0.26
CA PRO A 136 -25.36 -11.49 -0.56
C PRO A 136 -24.58 -12.71 -1.06
N ASP A 137 -25.27 -13.83 -1.26
CA ASP A 137 -24.64 -15.09 -1.72
C ASP A 137 -23.82 -14.91 -3.00
N LYS A 138 -24.32 -14.16 -3.97
CA LYS A 138 -23.61 -13.86 -5.23
C LYS A 138 -22.24 -13.21 -5.03
N ILE A 139 -22.14 -12.34 -4.00
CA ILE A 139 -20.87 -11.67 -3.66
C ILE A 139 -19.94 -12.65 -2.94
N ASN A 140 -20.45 -13.44 -1.99
CA ASN A 140 -19.67 -14.48 -1.34
C ASN A 140 -19.14 -15.50 -2.35
N GLN A 141 -19.95 -15.92 -3.35
CA GLN A 141 -19.50 -16.80 -4.44
C GLN A 141 -18.39 -16.16 -5.29
N ALA A 142 -18.53 -14.87 -5.66
CA ALA A 142 -17.50 -14.14 -6.41
C ALA A 142 -16.19 -14.00 -5.61
N TRP A 143 -16.29 -13.84 -4.28
CA TRP A 143 -15.13 -13.84 -3.38
C TRP A 143 -14.49 -15.22 -3.29
N ASP A 144 -15.28 -16.27 -3.08
CA ASP A 144 -14.80 -17.66 -3.00
C ASP A 144 -14.14 -18.12 -4.32
N ALA A 145 -14.60 -17.58 -5.46
CA ALA A 145 -13.98 -17.79 -6.77
C ALA A 145 -12.76 -16.90 -7.04
N ASN A 146 -12.36 -16.04 -6.08
CA ASN A 146 -11.27 -15.06 -6.23
C ASN A 146 -11.41 -14.11 -7.45
N VAL A 147 -12.65 -13.75 -7.79
CA VAL A 147 -12.91 -12.67 -8.75
C VAL A 147 -12.81 -11.33 -8.10
N ILE A 148 -13.33 -11.23 -6.86
CA ILE A 148 -13.18 -10.08 -5.98
C ILE A 148 -12.60 -10.53 -4.64
N ASP A 149 -11.83 -9.67 -3.98
CA ASP A 149 -11.32 -9.92 -2.61
C ASP A 149 -11.26 -8.61 -1.83
N ASP A 150 -11.84 -8.58 -0.63
CA ASP A 150 -11.82 -7.43 0.29
C ASP A 150 -11.17 -7.75 1.64
N THR A 151 -10.46 -8.87 1.75
CA THR A 151 -9.84 -9.35 2.98
C THR A 151 -8.92 -8.28 3.58
N TRP A 152 -8.15 -7.59 2.76
CA TRP A 152 -7.17 -6.58 3.17
C TRP A 152 -7.78 -5.35 3.86
N VAL A 153 -9.04 -5.06 3.63
CA VAL A 153 -9.79 -3.96 4.27
C VAL A 153 -10.59 -4.49 5.45
N SER A 154 -11.37 -5.54 5.22
CA SER A 154 -12.32 -6.06 6.22
C SER A 154 -11.65 -6.87 7.33
N ALA A 155 -10.65 -7.70 7.03
CA ALA A 155 -9.95 -8.49 8.03
C ALA A 155 -8.73 -7.78 8.65
N ALA A 156 -8.14 -6.83 7.94
CA ALA A 156 -6.96 -6.10 8.40
C ALA A 156 -7.24 -4.64 8.83
N GLY A 157 -8.36 -4.07 8.42
CA GLY A 157 -8.76 -2.70 8.77
C GLY A 157 -8.27 -1.63 7.78
N LEU A 158 -8.96 -0.48 7.80
CA LEU A 158 -8.69 0.64 6.90
C LEU A 158 -7.39 1.36 7.23
N GLY A 159 -6.52 1.43 6.24
CA GLY A 159 -5.29 2.22 6.20
C GLY A 159 -5.32 3.24 5.07
N ASN A 160 -4.22 3.37 4.33
CA ASN A 160 -4.08 4.26 3.16
C ASN A 160 -4.53 5.70 3.44
N VAL A 161 -4.05 6.27 4.56
CA VAL A 161 -4.41 7.61 4.98
C VAL A 161 -3.18 8.43 5.33
N ILE A 162 -3.19 9.70 4.94
CA ILE A 162 -2.15 10.67 5.30
C ILE A 162 -2.80 11.77 6.13
N VAL A 163 -2.55 11.74 7.42
CA VAL A 163 -3.08 12.75 8.35
C VAL A 163 -2.34 14.10 8.20
N ASP A 164 -2.86 15.17 8.79
CA ASP A 164 -2.25 16.51 8.77
C ASP A 164 -1.02 16.59 9.69
N TYR A 165 0.07 15.91 9.30
CA TYR A 165 1.35 16.03 10.02
C TYR A 165 1.82 17.46 10.14
N LYS A 166 1.66 18.26 9.06
CA LYS A 166 2.07 19.66 9.06
C LYS A 166 1.34 20.45 10.14
N GLY A 167 0.03 20.30 10.22
CA GLY A 167 -0.78 20.98 11.24
C GLY A 167 -0.38 20.61 12.66
N VAL A 168 -0.06 19.32 12.92
CA VAL A 168 0.41 18.90 14.23
C VAL A 168 1.81 19.43 14.53
N VAL A 169 2.75 19.38 13.59
CA VAL A 169 4.10 19.96 13.79
C VAL A 169 4.04 21.44 14.04
N ASP A 170 3.22 22.20 13.30
CA ASP A 170 3.12 23.65 13.39
C ASP A 170 2.33 24.15 14.60
N LYS A 171 1.33 23.39 15.10
CA LYS A 171 0.36 23.88 16.09
C LYS A 171 0.19 22.97 17.32
N GLY A 172 0.62 21.69 17.22
CA GLY A 172 0.45 20.68 18.25
C GLY A 172 -0.97 20.11 18.36
N LEU A 173 -1.10 18.98 19.06
CA LEU A 173 -2.40 18.39 19.40
C LEU A 173 -3.24 19.29 20.33
N SER A 174 -2.61 20.24 21.04
CA SER A 174 -3.32 21.26 21.83
C SER A 174 -4.25 22.11 20.96
N ASP A 175 -3.90 22.43 19.72
CA ASP A 175 -4.81 23.10 18.78
C ASP A 175 -5.95 22.21 18.34
N VAL A 176 -5.68 20.94 18.05
CA VAL A 176 -6.70 19.93 17.69
C VAL A 176 -7.72 19.79 18.81
N MET A 177 -7.26 19.58 20.06
CA MET A 177 -8.13 19.46 21.24
C MET A 177 -8.95 20.74 21.46
N ARG A 178 -8.34 21.91 21.33
CA ARG A 178 -9.03 23.20 21.46
C ARG A 178 -10.13 23.35 20.38
N ARG A 179 -9.91 22.93 19.15
CA ARG A 179 -10.93 22.94 18.07
C ARG A 179 -12.08 22.01 18.42
N ILE A 180 -11.80 20.79 18.89
CA ILE A 180 -12.80 19.83 19.34
C ILE A 180 -13.65 20.38 20.47
N GLU A 181 -13.02 20.94 21.53
CA GLU A 181 -13.73 21.53 22.66
C GLU A 181 -14.62 22.72 22.25
N ASN A 182 -14.14 23.57 21.36
CA ASN A 182 -14.92 24.67 20.82
C ASN A 182 -16.14 24.20 20.01
N LYS A 183 -15.97 23.08 19.26
CA LYS A 183 -17.09 22.48 18.54
C LYS A 183 -18.11 21.86 19.50
N LEU A 184 -17.65 21.11 20.51
CA LEU A 184 -18.50 20.55 21.56
C LEU A 184 -19.36 21.62 22.28
N LYS A 185 -18.77 22.79 22.61
CA LYS A 185 -19.48 23.90 23.25
C LYS A 185 -20.58 24.51 22.37
N ARG A 186 -20.50 24.36 21.05
CA ARG A 186 -21.48 24.91 20.09
C ARG A 186 -22.58 23.93 19.69
N LEU A 187 -22.43 22.64 20.03
CA LEU A 187 -23.42 21.62 19.72
C LEU A 187 -24.59 21.71 20.68
N ASP A 188 -25.80 21.98 20.16
CA ASP A 188 -27.01 21.83 20.94
C ASP A 188 -27.38 20.34 21.04
N PRO A 189 -27.35 19.72 22.22
CA PRO A 189 -27.64 18.29 22.36
C PRO A 189 -29.09 17.92 22.07
N ARG A 190 -29.98 18.91 21.94
CA ARG A 190 -31.41 18.71 21.65
C ARG A 190 -31.68 18.59 20.14
N GLU A 191 -30.75 19.02 19.30
CA GLU A 191 -30.90 18.92 17.85
C GLU A 191 -30.69 17.48 17.38
N PRO A 192 -31.55 16.97 16.48
CA PRO A 192 -31.41 15.61 15.92
C PRO A 192 -30.04 15.37 15.31
N GLY A 193 -29.45 14.21 15.59
CA GLY A 193 -28.13 13.82 15.08
C GLY A 193 -26.95 14.38 15.88
N ASN A 194 -27.12 15.41 16.71
CA ASN A 194 -26.02 15.99 17.46
C ASN A 194 -25.48 15.08 18.58
N THR A 195 -26.25 14.12 19.06
CA THR A 195 -25.80 13.10 20.01
C THR A 195 -24.67 12.27 19.42
N ARG A 196 -24.81 11.78 18.18
CA ARG A 196 -23.75 11.02 17.50
C ARG A 196 -22.49 11.87 17.24
N LYS A 197 -22.69 13.12 16.81
CA LYS A 197 -21.60 14.10 16.62
C LYS A 197 -20.83 14.36 17.91
N ARG A 198 -21.56 14.47 19.02
CA ARG A 198 -20.96 14.65 20.34
C ARG A 198 -20.09 13.44 20.74
N TRP A 199 -20.60 12.21 20.56
CA TRP A 199 -19.84 10.99 20.86
C TRP A 199 -18.54 10.91 20.04
N PHE A 200 -18.58 11.25 18.75
CA PHE A 200 -17.38 11.32 17.91
C PHE A 200 -16.37 12.34 18.45
N LEU A 201 -16.82 13.56 18.79
CA LEU A 201 -15.93 14.61 19.30
C LEU A 201 -15.35 14.27 20.68
N GLU A 202 -16.14 13.67 21.58
CA GLU A 202 -15.67 13.18 22.87
C GLU A 202 -14.63 12.08 22.70
N ALA A 203 -14.87 11.15 21.78
CA ALA A 203 -13.92 10.10 21.43
C ALA A 203 -12.63 10.66 20.83
N ALA A 204 -12.72 11.64 19.92
CA ALA A 204 -11.57 12.32 19.34
C ALA A 204 -10.74 13.08 20.40
N LEU A 205 -11.40 13.75 21.34
CA LEU A 205 -10.72 14.44 22.43
C LEU A 205 -9.93 13.44 23.30
N GLN A 206 -10.58 12.34 23.71
CA GLN A 206 -9.95 11.28 24.49
C GLN A 206 -8.78 10.62 23.75
N GLY A 207 -8.92 10.37 22.44
CA GLY A 207 -7.82 9.82 21.62
C GLY A 207 -6.60 10.73 21.58
N ASN A 208 -6.81 12.06 21.42
CA ASN A 208 -5.69 13.03 21.48
C ASN A 208 -5.04 13.06 22.88
N GLN A 209 -5.83 13.03 23.93
CA GLN A 209 -5.32 12.95 25.31
C GLN A 209 -4.52 11.67 25.55
N ALA A 210 -4.94 10.54 24.99
CA ALA A 210 -4.23 9.27 25.08
C ALA A 210 -2.82 9.36 24.45
N VAL A 211 -2.70 9.98 23.27
CA VAL A 211 -1.39 10.15 22.59
C VAL A 211 -0.47 11.08 23.38
N VAL A 212 -0.99 12.17 23.92
CA VAL A 212 -0.22 13.08 24.79
C VAL A 212 0.28 12.35 26.04
N MET A 213 -0.59 11.59 26.71
CA MET A 213 -0.22 10.76 27.86
C MET A 213 0.85 9.72 27.50
N PHE A 214 0.72 9.06 26.36
CA PHE A 214 1.71 8.07 25.89
C PHE A 214 3.08 8.70 25.64
N SER A 215 3.13 9.88 24.99
CA SER A 215 4.38 10.63 24.85
C SER A 215 5.00 11.01 26.21
N GLY A 216 4.16 11.35 27.18
CA GLY A 216 4.59 11.60 28.56
C GLY A 216 5.24 10.39 29.23
N ARG A 217 4.68 9.18 29.02
CA ARG A 217 5.26 7.91 29.51
C ARG A 217 6.64 7.63 28.90
N ILE A 218 6.80 7.93 27.61
CA ILE A 218 8.10 7.81 26.93
C ILE A 218 9.10 8.81 27.53
N ALA A 219 8.67 10.05 27.80
CA ALA A 219 9.51 11.04 28.47
C ALA A 219 9.95 10.58 29.88
N ASP A 220 9.02 9.99 30.67
CA ASP A 220 9.35 9.41 31.99
C ASP A 220 10.41 8.32 31.83
N ARG A 221 10.28 7.45 30.83
CA ARG A 221 11.26 6.39 30.57
C ARG A 221 12.63 6.94 30.19
N CYS A 222 12.69 7.99 29.37
CA CYS A 222 13.95 8.67 29.05
C CYS A 222 14.62 9.24 30.30
N LYS A 223 13.85 9.87 31.19
CA LYS A 223 14.35 10.42 32.47
C LYS A 223 14.89 9.32 33.40
N GLU A 224 14.12 8.25 33.60
CA GLU A 224 14.55 7.11 34.43
C GLU A 224 15.89 6.52 33.95
N GLN A 225 16.04 6.38 32.62
CA GLN A 225 17.29 5.90 32.03
C GLN A 225 18.43 6.90 32.20
N ALA A 226 18.16 8.20 32.04
CA ALA A 226 19.17 9.25 32.22
C ALA A 226 19.72 9.29 33.66
N GLU A 227 18.89 8.98 34.64
CA GLU A 227 19.32 8.90 36.08
C GLU A 227 20.29 7.73 36.36
N GLN A 228 20.21 6.67 35.51
CA GLN A 228 21.06 5.46 35.66
C GLN A 228 22.25 5.46 34.68
N GLU A 229 22.23 6.34 33.66
CA GLU A 229 23.24 6.37 32.58
C GLU A 229 24.57 6.96 33.09
N LYS A 230 25.67 6.26 32.86
CA LYS A 230 27.03 6.65 33.23
C LYS A 230 27.77 7.43 32.17
N ASP A 231 27.39 7.22 30.87
CA ASP A 231 27.93 8.00 29.77
C ASP A 231 27.28 9.37 29.76
N GLU A 232 28.04 10.40 29.96
CA GLU A 232 27.55 11.78 30.09
C GLU A 232 26.95 12.28 28.76
N THR A 233 27.43 11.80 27.59
CA THR A 233 26.88 12.15 26.29
C THR A 233 25.50 11.54 26.14
N ARG A 234 25.38 10.23 26.41
CA ARG A 234 24.08 9.55 26.37
C ARG A 234 23.10 10.09 27.40
N ARG A 235 23.55 10.38 28.57
CA ARG A 235 22.71 11.00 29.61
C ARG A 235 22.11 12.33 29.16
N ARG A 236 22.91 13.20 28.52
CA ARG A 236 22.41 14.47 27.94
C ARG A 236 21.41 14.23 26.80
N GLU A 237 21.65 13.25 25.94
CA GLU A 237 20.71 12.87 24.89
C GLU A 237 19.37 12.41 25.46
N LEU A 238 19.38 11.54 26.47
CA LEU A 238 18.16 11.05 27.13
C LEU A 238 17.36 12.19 27.78
N LEU A 239 18.01 13.15 28.43
CA LEU A 239 17.36 14.36 28.97
C LEU A 239 16.82 15.27 27.88
N LYS A 240 17.51 15.37 26.74
CA LYS A 240 16.99 16.07 25.56
C LYS A 240 15.73 15.37 25.01
N LEU A 241 15.75 14.03 24.90
CA LEU A 241 14.60 13.25 24.46
C LEU A 241 13.41 13.36 25.43
N GLU A 242 13.67 13.37 26.74
CA GLU A 242 12.64 13.68 27.74
C GLU A 242 11.97 15.02 27.44
N GLY A 243 12.75 16.10 27.26
CA GLY A 243 12.24 17.43 26.96
C GLY A 243 11.49 17.51 25.64
N ILE A 244 11.94 16.77 24.61
CA ILE A 244 11.24 16.63 23.32
C ILE A 244 9.88 15.98 23.52
N CYS A 245 9.82 14.81 24.17
CA CYS A 245 8.57 14.07 24.37
C CYS A 245 7.59 14.76 25.33
N ARG A 246 8.07 15.64 26.25
CA ARG A 246 7.19 16.53 27.04
C ARG A 246 6.57 17.64 26.18
N ASN A 247 7.28 18.09 25.14
CA ASN A 247 6.79 19.16 24.27
C ASN A 247 5.90 18.64 23.16
N VAL A 248 6.38 17.67 22.38
CA VAL A 248 5.66 17.17 21.19
C VAL A 248 5.11 15.76 21.45
N PRO A 249 3.93 15.42 20.86
CA PRO A 249 3.14 16.19 19.90
C PRO A 249 2.11 17.15 20.52
N LEU A 250 2.14 17.39 21.84
CA LEU A 250 1.16 18.27 22.53
C LEU A 250 1.25 19.72 21.98
N ASN A 251 2.46 20.29 21.93
CA ASN A 251 2.71 21.66 21.53
C ASN A 251 3.36 21.73 20.15
N PRO A 252 3.42 22.92 19.51
CA PRO A 252 4.19 23.14 18.29
C PRO A 252 5.65 22.70 18.45
N ALA A 253 6.22 22.12 17.40
CA ALA A 253 7.64 21.82 17.35
C ALA A 253 8.46 23.12 17.32
N ARG A 254 9.59 23.15 18.01
CA ARG A 254 10.50 24.27 18.11
C ARG A 254 11.79 24.07 17.32
N THR A 255 12.13 22.80 17.07
CA THR A 255 13.37 22.36 16.44
C THR A 255 13.10 21.29 15.39
N PHE A 256 14.08 21.05 14.51
CA PHE A 256 14.02 19.95 13.53
C PHE A 256 13.83 18.59 14.20
N HIS A 257 14.54 18.32 15.29
CA HIS A 257 14.42 17.06 16.03
C HIS A 257 13.01 16.87 16.62
N GLU A 258 12.43 17.93 17.21
CA GLU A 258 11.05 17.90 17.70
C GLU A 258 10.04 17.66 16.57
N ALA A 259 10.24 18.27 15.39
CA ALA A 259 9.36 18.06 14.25
C ALA A 259 9.36 16.59 13.79
N VAL A 260 10.54 15.98 13.65
CA VAL A 260 10.67 14.58 13.24
C VAL A 260 10.10 13.64 14.32
N GLN A 261 10.37 13.89 15.61
CA GLN A 261 9.81 13.09 16.70
C GLN A 261 8.28 13.22 16.78
N SER A 262 7.73 14.41 16.56
CA SER A 262 6.28 14.63 16.52
C SER A 262 5.61 13.78 15.41
N ILE A 263 6.19 13.79 14.21
CA ILE A 263 5.73 13.01 13.07
C ILE A 263 5.74 11.51 13.42
N TYR A 264 6.85 11.02 13.98
CA TYR A 264 6.94 9.61 14.37
C TYR A 264 5.89 9.23 15.42
N MET A 265 5.64 10.08 16.40
CA MET A 265 4.63 9.83 17.43
C MET A 265 3.22 9.74 16.86
N ILE A 266 2.87 10.61 15.92
CA ILE A 266 1.58 10.57 15.23
C ILE A 266 1.46 9.31 14.36
N LEU A 267 2.49 8.99 13.58
CA LEU A 267 2.55 7.76 12.78
C LEU A 267 2.31 6.52 13.65
N LEU A 268 3.04 6.41 14.75
CA LEU A 268 2.94 5.31 15.71
C LEU A 268 1.54 5.22 16.32
N ALA A 269 0.96 6.35 16.74
CA ALA A 269 -0.35 6.39 17.36
C ALA A 269 -1.47 5.95 16.39
N VAL A 270 -1.42 6.40 15.13
CA VAL A 270 -2.38 5.98 14.10
C VAL A 270 -2.26 4.47 13.84
N HIS A 271 -1.03 3.92 13.81
CA HIS A 271 -0.82 2.48 13.67
C HIS A 271 -1.33 1.67 14.88
N LEU A 272 -1.35 2.24 16.08
CA LEU A 272 -1.88 1.58 17.29
C LEU A 272 -3.41 1.67 17.38
N GLU A 273 -4.03 2.72 16.82
CA GLU A 273 -5.48 2.87 16.79
C GLU A 273 -6.14 1.85 15.84
N SER A 274 -5.54 1.59 14.66
CA SER A 274 -6.09 0.69 13.64
C SER A 274 -5.03 -0.26 13.08
N ASN A 275 -5.47 -1.45 12.65
CA ASN A 275 -4.59 -2.43 11.99
C ASN A 275 -4.31 -2.11 10.51
N GLY A 276 -4.93 -1.10 9.93
CA GLY A 276 -4.68 -0.69 8.56
C GLY A 276 -3.21 -0.33 8.31
N HIS A 277 -2.70 -0.61 7.12
CA HIS A 277 -1.35 -0.22 6.69
C HIS A 277 -1.37 1.03 5.81
N ALA A 278 -0.21 1.39 5.23
CA ALA A 278 -0.09 2.55 4.35
C ALA A 278 -0.52 3.85 5.05
N ILE A 279 0.03 4.10 6.23
CA ILE A 279 -0.06 5.39 6.90
C ILE A 279 1.17 6.17 6.47
N SER A 280 1.04 6.93 5.39
CA SER A 280 2.19 7.58 4.76
C SER A 280 2.47 8.98 5.32
N LEU A 281 3.65 9.51 5.01
CA LEU A 281 4.23 10.69 5.66
C LEU A 281 4.01 12.01 4.90
N GLY A 282 3.39 11.95 3.72
CA GLY A 282 3.15 13.15 2.92
C GLY A 282 4.44 13.76 2.36
N ARG A 283 4.42 15.07 2.11
CA ARG A 283 5.57 15.86 1.63
C ARG A 283 6.50 16.22 2.79
N PHE A 284 7.16 15.23 3.34
CA PHE A 284 7.99 15.33 4.54
C PHE A 284 9.01 16.47 4.44
N ASP A 285 9.73 16.54 3.33
CA ASP A 285 10.75 17.57 3.10
C ASP A 285 10.20 18.99 3.13
N GLN A 286 8.91 19.21 2.80
CA GLN A 286 8.33 20.55 2.75
C GLN A 286 7.94 21.05 4.14
N TYR A 287 7.38 20.21 5.00
CA TYR A 287 6.91 20.68 6.29
C TYR A 287 7.94 20.60 7.41
N VAL A 288 9.04 19.84 7.26
CA VAL A 288 10.14 19.89 8.23
C VAL A 288 11.28 20.84 7.84
N TYR A 289 11.38 21.24 6.55
CA TYR A 289 12.43 22.13 6.07
C TYR A 289 12.52 23.49 6.82
N PRO A 290 11.42 24.16 7.16
CA PRO A 290 11.50 25.42 7.92
C PRO A 290 12.21 25.26 9.27
N TYR A 291 12.01 24.14 9.94
CA TYR A 291 12.66 23.82 11.23
C TYR A 291 14.15 23.51 11.03
N TYR A 292 14.48 22.72 10.02
CA TYR A 292 15.87 22.42 9.65
C TYR A 292 16.64 23.69 9.33
N LYS A 293 16.09 24.53 8.44
CA LYS A 293 16.72 25.78 8.02
C LYS A 293 16.98 26.69 9.21
N LYS A 294 15.98 26.87 10.07
CA LYS A 294 16.11 27.71 11.26
C LYS A 294 17.17 27.17 12.22
N ASP A 295 17.18 25.86 12.50
CA ASP A 295 18.15 25.26 13.41
C ASP A 295 19.59 25.36 12.86
N LEU A 296 19.76 25.24 11.55
CA LEU A 296 21.06 25.38 10.89
C LEU A 296 21.55 26.85 10.94
N GLU A 297 20.67 27.81 10.63
CA GLU A 297 21.01 29.26 10.68
C GLU A 297 21.34 29.74 12.09
N GLU A 298 20.69 29.21 13.11
CA GLU A 298 20.93 29.52 14.53
C GLU A 298 22.07 28.65 15.15
N GLY A 299 22.69 27.76 14.38
CA GLY A 299 23.78 26.89 14.84
C GLY A 299 23.37 25.85 15.87
N ARG A 300 22.08 25.50 15.93
CA ARG A 300 21.56 24.46 16.84
C ARG A 300 21.77 23.04 16.34
N ILE A 301 21.95 22.87 15.04
CA ILE A 301 22.20 21.58 14.39
C ILE A 301 23.18 21.75 13.23
N THR A 302 24.02 20.76 12.98
CA THR A 302 24.80 20.63 11.76
C THR A 302 24.03 19.82 10.71
N ARG A 303 24.50 19.85 9.45
CA ARG A 303 23.92 19.01 8.40
C ARG A 303 24.04 17.51 8.70
N GLU A 304 25.19 17.12 9.26
CA GLU A 304 25.51 15.75 9.63
C GLU A 304 24.60 15.25 10.76
N GLU A 305 24.33 16.09 11.76
CA GLU A 305 23.38 15.75 12.84
C GLU A 305 21.94 15.66 12.31
N ALA A 306 21.55 16.50 11.36
CA ALA A 306 20.25 16.39 10.72
C ALA A 306 20.11 15.11 9.90
N LEU A 307 21.15 14.71 9.16
CA LEU A 307 21.19 13.44 8.44
C LEU A 307 21.07 12.26 9.42
N GLU A 308 21.80 12.28 10.55
CA GLU A 308 21.71 11.26 11.58
C GLU A 308 20.27 11.12 12.13
N ILE A 309 19.56 12.22 12.37
CA ILE A 309 18.17 12.20 12.81
C ILE A 309 17.26 11.55 11.75
N VAL A 310 17.44 11.89 10.46
CA VAL A 310 16.66 11.28 9.37
C VAL A 310 16.97 9.79 9.22
N GLU A 311 18.25 9.39 9.30
CA GLU A 311 18.65 7.97 9.30
C GLU A 311 18.04 7.22 10.49
N CYS A 312 18.08 7.77 11.70
CA CYS A 312 17.44 7.19 12.90
C CYS A 312 15.92 7.06 12.71
N PHE A 313 15.27 8.06 12.11
CA PHE A 313 13.84 8.02 11.79
C PHE A 313 13.50 6.90 10.79
N PHE A 314 14.29 6.74 9.72
CA PHE A 314 14.09 5.65 8.76
C PHE A 314 14.26 4.28 9.42
N ILE A 315 15.31 4.11 10.23
CA ILE A 315 15.50 2.86 10.99
C ILE A 315 14.31 2.59 11.91
N LYS A 316 13.81 3.62 12.60
CA LYS A 316 12.69 3.51 13.54
C LYS A 316 11.38 3.12 12.85
N CYS A 317 11.12 3.60 11.64
CA CYS A 317 9.96 3.18 10.84
C CYS A 317 9.99 1.66 10.52
N ASN A 318 11.16 1.03 10.42
CA ASN A 318 11.30 -0.41 10.17
C ASN A 318 11.13 -1.28 11.44
N GLU A 319 10.96 -0.68 12.60
CA GLU A 319 10.56 -1.42 13.82
C GLU A 319 9.04 -1.70 13.85
N LEU A 320 8.26 -0.95 13.09
CA LEU A 320 6.80 -1.14 12.97
C LEU A 320 6.50 -2.40 12.15
N ASN A 321 5.54 -3.19 12.61
CA ASN A 321 5.16 -4.42 11.94
C ASN A 321 3.70 -4.80 12.25
N LYS A 322 3.06 -5.57 11.35
CA LYS A 322 1.69 -6.07 11.53
C LYS A 322 1.57 -7.51 11.07
N LEU A 323 1.00 -8.34 11.92
CA LEU A 323 0.64 -9.72 11.57
C LEU A 323 -0.74 -9.74 10.94
N ARG A 324 -0.86 -10.51 9.87
CA ARG A 324 -2.09 -10.72 9.09
C ARG A 324 -2.31 -12.21 8.88
N SER A 325 -3.53 -12.60 8.52
CA SER A 325 -3.80 -13.97 8.05
C SER A 325 -2.89 -14.33 6.88
N TRP A 326 -2.64 -15.61 6.68
CA TRP A 326 -1.83 -16.04 5.54
C TRP A 326 -2.45 -15.65 4.19
N PRO A 327 -3.77 -15.82 3.95
CA PRO A 327 -4.38 -15.35 2.70
C PRO A 327 -4.17 -13.86 2.42
N ASP A 328 -4.28 -12.99 3.44
CA ASP A 328 -3.99 -11.57 3.28
C ASP A 328 -2.48 -11.30 3.11
N THR A 329 -1.62 -12.03 3.82
CA THR A 329 -0.16 -11.90 3.71
C THR A 329 0.34 -12.22 2.31
N GLU A 330 -0.25 -13.19 1.59
CA GLU A 330 0.12 -13.51 0.21
C GLU A 330 -0.03 -12.32 -0.74
N PHE A 331 -0.95 -11.40 -0.47
CA PHE A 331 -1.10 -10.15 -1.22
C PHE A 331 -0.06 -9.09 -0.84
N PHE A 332 0.59 -9.19 0.32
CA PHE A 332 1.42 -8.13 0.91
C PHE A 332 2.75 -8.63 1.49
N LEU A 333 3.38 -9.62 0.85
CA LEU A 333 4.63 -10.23 1.33
C LEU A 333 5.76 -9.21 1.56
N GLY A 334 6.57 -9.43 2.59
CA GLY A 334 7.79 -8.67 2.88
C GLY A 334 7.70 -7.78 4.11
N TYR A 335 6.86 -8.07 5.10
CA TYR A 335 6.65 -7.29 6.33
C TYR A 335 6.26 -5.84 6.08
N GLN A 336 5.51 -5.58 5.02
CA GLN A 336 5.28 -4.23 4.56
C GLN A 336 4.27 -3.46 5.41
N MET A 337 4.70 -2.25 5.83
CA MET A 337 3.84 -1.23 6.42
C MET A 337 3.36 -0.21 5.38
N PHE A 338 3.92 -0.21 4.18
CA PHE A 338 3.59 0.68 3.06
C PHE A 338 3.66 2.18 3.42
N ILE A 339 4.59 2.55 4.30
CA ILE A 339 4.81 3.94 4.68
C ILE A 339 5.58 4.63 3.55
N ASN A 340 4.92 5.56 2.85
CA ASN A 340 5.53 6.34 1.78
C ASN A 340 5.97 7.71 2.30
N LEU A 341 7.06 8.25 1.75
CA LEU A 341 7.61 9.56 2.03
C LEU A 341 7.90 10.27 0.71
N ALA A 342 7.13 11.31 0.40
CA ALA A 342 7.29 12.08 -0.82
C ALA A 342 8.23 13.28 -0.61
N ILE A 343 9.08 13.53 -1.61
CA ILE A 343 10.03 14.65 -1.64
C ILE A 343 10.03 15.35 -2.99
N ALA A 344 10.57 16.57 -3.04
CA ALA A 344 10.70 17.39 -4.24
C ALA A 344 9.34 17.77 -4.88
N GLY A 345 9.24 17.73 -6.21
CA GLY A 345 8.07 18.17 -6.95
C GLY A 345 8.01 19.68 -7.10
N GLN A 346 6.82 20.21 -7.32
CA GLN A 346 6.61 21.63 -7.50
C GLN A 346 5.91 22.31 -6.30
N THR A 347 6.13 23.59 -6.16
CA THR A 347 5.37 24.48 -5.28
C THR A 347 4.06 24.91 -5.96
N VAL A 348 3.14 25.51 -5.20
CA VAL A 348 1.85 26.00 -5.74
C VAL A 348 2.07 27.06 -6.85
N ASP A 349 3.17 27.82 -6.80
CA ASP A 349 3.54 28.79 -7.82
C ASP A 349 4.42 28.20 -8.95
N GLY A 350 4.48 26.87 -9.07
CA GLY A 350 5.13 26.14 -10.18
C GLY A 350 6.66 26.13 -10.15
N LYS A 351 7.29 26.42 -9.00
CA LYS A 351 8.75 26.36 -8.85
C LYS A 351 9.21 25.01 -8.31
N ASP A 352 10.49 24.70 -8.49
CA ASP A 352 11.12 23.53 -7.90
C ASP A 352 11.06 23.59 -6.37
N ALA A 353 10.44 22.59 -5.76
CA ALA A 353 10.30 22.46 -4.32
C ALA A 353 11.43 21.64 -3.68
N THR A 354 12.40 21.17 -4.47
CA THR A 354 13.58 20.47 -3.98
C THR A 354 14.34 21.36 -3.01
N ASN A 355 14.63 20.86 -1.81
CA ASN A 355 15.34 21.58 -0.77
C ASN A 355 16.39 20.67 -0.10
N GLU A 356 17.14 21.17 0.88
CA GLU A 356 18.21 20.40 1.50
C GLU A 356 17.69 19.14 2.22
N VAL A 357 16.47 19.16 2.79
CA VAL A 357 15.88 17.97 3.39
C VAL A 357 15.54 16.92 2.34
N SER A 358 15.15 17.33 1.11
CA SER A 358 15.00 16.38 -0.01
C SER A 358 16.31 15.64 -0.27
N HIS A 359 17.44 16.35 -0.25
CA HIS A 359 18.77 15.76 -0.39
C HIS A 359 19.17 14.86 0.79
N LEU A 360 18.80 15.23 2.04
CA LEU A 360 19.03 14.38 3.22
C LEU A 360 18.23 13.09 3.16
N CYS A 361 16.97 13.12 2.70
CA CYS A 361 16.16 11.92 2.54
C CYS A 361 16.72 10.94 1.50
N VAL A 362 17.21 11.44 0.36
CA VAL A 362 17.88 10.60 -0.65
C VAL A 362 19.16 9.97 -0.07
N GLU A 363 19.96 10.75 0.67
CA GLU A 363 21.18 10.28 1.28
C GLU A 363 20.92 9.27 2.40
N ALA A 364 19.93 9.50 3.24
CA ALA A 364 19.50 8.54 4.26
C ALA A 364 19.03 7.22 3.65
N CYS A 365 18.20 7.28 2.59
CA CYS A 365 17.75 6.11 1.84
C CYS A 365 18.94 5.29 1.31
N GLU A 366 19.92 5.97 0.68
CA GLU A 366 21.16 5.35 0.17
C GLU A 366 22.00 4.71 1.29
N ASN A 367 22.10 5.40 2.44
CA ASN A 367 22.95 4.99 3.54
C ASN A 367 22.36 3.79 4.29
N VAL A 368 21.10 3.89 4.76
CA VAL A 368 20.52 2.85 5.63
C VAL A 368 20.06 1.62 4.86
N ARG A 369 19.70 1.75 3.59
CA ARG A 369 19.25 0.66 2.70
C ARG A 369 18.19 -0.22 3.39
N LEU A 370 17.06 0.39 3.71
CA LEU A 370 15.90 -0.26 4.33
C LEU A 370 14.67 -0.10 3.43
N PHE A 371 13.65 -0.92 3.64
CA PHE A 371 12.48 -0.94 2.78
C PHE A 371 11.42 0.11 3.16
N THR A 372 11.47 0.67 4.37
CA THR A 372 10.53 1.65 4.92
C THR A 372 11.29 2.83 5.51
N PRO A 373 10.85 4.09 5.29
CA PRO A 373 9.79 4.50 4.36
C PRO A 373 10.19 4.32 2.90
N SER A 374 9.19 4.12 2.00
CA SER A 374 9.42 4.19 0.56
C SER A 374 9.64 5.63 0.16
N VAL A 375 10.83 5.97 -0.32
CA VAL A 375 11.15 7.33 -0.77
C VAL A 375 10.67 7.53 -2.20
N SER A 376 9.78 8.51 -2.40
CA SER A 376 9.13 8.82 -3.67
C SER A 376 9.52 10.22 -4.12
N ILE A 377 10.14 10.32 -5.29
CA ILE A 377 10.49 11.60 -5.91
C ILE A 377 9.34 12.05 -6.79
N LYS A 378 8.76 13.17 -6.46
CA LYS A 378 7.82 13.87 -7.34
C LYS A 378 8.62 14.62 -8.39
N TRP A 379 8.45 14.22 -9.63
CA TRP A 379 9.11 14.87 -10.77
C TRP A 379 8.16 15.81 -11.51
N PHE A 380 8.66 16.96 -11.93
CA PHE A 380 8.02 17.86 -12.88
C PHE A 380 9.07 18.47 -13.82
N GLU A 381 8.66 19.18 -14.85
CA GLU A 381 9.55 19.74 -15.87
C GLU A 381 10.69 20.63 -15.31
N GLY A 382 10.49 21.27 -14.14
CA GLY A 382 11.48 22.08 -13.45
C GLY A 382 12.47 21.31 -12.57
N THR A 383 12.30 20.00 -12.39
CA THR A 383 13.21 19.18 -11.56
C THR A 383 14.60 19.13 -12.19
N SER A 384 15.65 19.47 -11.42
CA SER A 384 17.01 19.53 -11.94
C SER A 384 17.59 18.15 -12.27
N ASP A 385 18.34 18.04 -13.37
CA ASP A 385 19.06 16.81 -13.75
C ASP A 385 20.08 16.38 -12.72
N ALA A 386 20.69 17.34 -12.00
CA ALA A 386 21.61 17.03 -10.91
C ALA A 386 20.91 16.29 -9.75
N PHE A 387 19.68 16.64 -9.42
CA PHE A 387 18.89 15.95 -8.41
C PHE A 387 18.47 14.56 -8.91
N MET A 388 18.00 14.44 -10.16
CA MET A 388 17.69 13.17 -10.79
C MET A 388 18.90 12.24 -10.84
N MET A 389 20.09 12.76 -11.17
CA MET A 389 21.32 11.99 -11.16
C MET A 389 21.68 11.46 -9.76
N LYS A 390 21.52 12.31 -8.72
CA LYS A 390 21.70 11.90 -7.32
C LYS A 390 20.73 10.77 -6.94
N ALA A 391 19.48 10.92 -7.32
CA ALA A 391 18.43 9.94 -7.06
C ALA A 391 18.71 8.59 -7.74
N LEU A 392 19.15 8.57 -9.00
CA LEU A 392 19.51 7.34 -9.70
C LEU A 392 20.75 6.67 -9.10
N LYS A 393 21.74 7.45 -8.66
CA LYS A 393 22.90 6.91 -7.93
C LYS A 393 22.47 6.25 -6.62
N ALA A 394 21.54 6.86 -5.90
CA ALA A 394 20.96 6.28 -4.68
C ALA A 394 20.18 4.99 -4.99
N ALA A 395 19.34 4.98 -6.03
CA ALA A 395 18.59 3.79 -6.45
C ALA A 395 19.50 2.61 -6.83
N GLN A 396 20.59 2.88 -7.56
CA GLN A 396 21.61 1.88 -7.91
C GLN A 396 22.26 1.27 -6.65
N ARG A 397 22.60 2.09 -5.64
CA ARG A 397 23.24 1.62 -4.41
C ARG A 397 22.28 0.94 -3.45
N HIS A 398 21.04 1.40 -3.41
CA HIS A 398 19.97 0.80 -2.61
C HIS A 398 19.63 -0.60 -3.12
N GLN A 399 19.69 -0.84 -4.43
CA GLN A 399 19.37 -2.09 -5.14
C GLN A 399 17.87 -2.50 -5.07
N GLY A 400 17.12 -2.04 -4.07
CA GLY A 400 15.70 -2.31 -3.86
C GLY A 400 14.77 -1.30 -4.52
N GLY A 401 15.16 -0.64 -5.61
CA GLY A 401 14.30 0.27 -6.39
C GLY A 401 13.89 1.56 -5.70
N GLN A 402 14.63 2.02 -4.71
CA GLN A 402 14.39 3.29 -4.03
C GLN A 402 15.56 4.27 -4.26
N PRO A 403 15.22 5.56 -4.46
CA PRO A 403 13.89 6.14 -4.60
C PRO A 403 13.19 5.76 -5.91
N ALA A 404 11.85 5.79 -5.91
CA ALA A 404 11.00 5.66 -7.10
C ALA A 404 10.60 7.03 -7.63
N PHE A 405 10.20 7.11 -8.93
CA PHE A 405 9.91 8.37 -9.61
C PHE A 405 8.43 8.47 -9.97
N TYR A 406 7.81 9.61 -9.67
CA TYR A 406 6.40 9.89 -9.83
C TYR A 406 6.18 11.20 -10.57
N ASN A 407 5.25 11.22 -11.51
CA ASN A 407 5.02 12.31 -12.44
C ASN A 407 3.94 13.29 -11.96
N ASP A 408 4.34 14.46 -11.49
CA ASP A 408 3.41 15.52 -11.04
C ASP A 408 2.38 15.87 -12.14
N LYS A 409 2.81 16.01 -13.40
CA LYS A 409 1.94 16.38 -14.52
C LYS A 409 0.80 15.39 -14.74
N ALA A 410 1.11 14.08 -14.70
CA ALA A 410 0.12 13.04 -14.91
C ALA A 410 -0.88 12.96 -13.75
N PHE A 411 -0.40 12.97 -12.51
CA PHE A 411 -1.27 12.91 -11.33
C PHE A 411 -2.11 14.18 -11.16
N ILE A 412 -1.56 15.36 -11.37
CA ILE A 412 -2.32 16.63 -11.32
C ILE A 412 -3.47 16.60 -12.32
N ARG A 413 -3.23 16.15 -13.58
CA ARG A 413 -4.26 15.98 -14.59
C ARG A 413 -5.35 15.00 -14.16
N THR A 414 -4.96 13.89 -13.57
CA THR A 414 -5.89 12.87 -13.08
C THR A 414 -6.75 13.40 -11.94
N LEU A 415 -6.16 14.10 -10.98
CA LEU A 415 -6.85 14.72 -9.84
C LEU A 415 -7.78 15.86 -10.30
N GLU A 416 -7.40 16.59 -11.35
CA GLU A 416 -8.28 17.58 -11.99
C GLU A 416 -9.56 16.92 -12.54
N ASN A 417 -9.41 15.78 -13.24
CA ASN A 417 -10.53 15.00 -13.72
C ASN A 417 -11.44 14.49 -12.58
N MET A 418 -10.91 14.31 -11.38
CA MET A 418 -11.67 13.94 -10.17
C MET A 418 -12.37 15.16 -9.52
N GLY A 419 -12.05 16.39 -9.90
CA GLY A 419 -12.61 17.61 -9.32
C GLY A 419 -11.87 18.10 -8.06
N ILE A 420 -10.64 17.67 -7.84
CA ILE A 420 -9.80 18.16 -6.73
C ILE A 420 -9.41 19.62 -7.00
N ALA A 421 -9.44 20.47 -5.97
CA ALA A 421 -9.12 21.88 -6.08
C ALA A 421 -7.66 22.11 -6.53
N GLU A 422 -7.43 23.16 -7.31
CA GLU A 422 -6.12 23.46 -7.91
C GLU A 422 -5.01 23.59 -6.87
N GLU A 423 -5.26 24.31 -5.80
CA GLU A 423 -4.32 24.50 -4.69
C GLU A 423 -3.97 23.19 -3.95
N ASP A 424 -4.84 22.20 -3.99
CA ASP A 424 -4.63 20.91 -3.36
C ASP A 424 -3.92 19.91 -4.27
N ARG A 425 -4.22 19.94 -5.58
CA ARG A 425 -3.63 19.00 -6.57
C ARG A 425 -2.11 19.01 -6.56
N VAL A 426 -1.48 20.17 -6.37
CA VAL A 426 -0.01 20.28 -6.31
C VAL A 426 0.57 19.60 -5.08
N ASN A 427 -0.20 19.51 -4.00
CA ASN A 427 0.21 18.89 -2.76
C ASN A 427 -0.07 17.37 -2.70
N TRP A 428 -0.55 16.80 -3.80
CA TRP A 428 -0.74 15.35 -3.87
C TRP A 428 0.56 14.60 -3.56
N VAL A 429 0.43 13.41 -3.02
CA VAL A 429 1.54 12.49 -2.77
C VAL A 429 1.08 11.06 -3.03
N PRO A 430 2.00 10.14 -3.35
CA PRO A 430 1.68 8.72 -3.29
C PRO A 430 1.50 8.31 -1.84
N ASP A 431 0.46 7.51 -1.60
CA ASP A 431 0.21 6.80 -0.36
C ASP A 431 0.39 5.30 -0.62
N GLY A 432 0.87 4.55 0.35
CA GLY A 432 1.14 3.14 0.14
C GLY A 432 2.13 2.87 -0.98
N CYS A 433 1.66 2.22 -2.04
CA CYS A 433 2.50 1.90 -3.22
C CYS A 433 2.56 3.05 -4.22
N ILE A 434 1.40 3.59 -4.61
CA ILE A 434 1.26 4.59 -5.67
C ILE A 434 0.00 5.44 -5.55
N GLU A 435 -0.91 5.08 -4.68
CA GLU A 435 -2.25 5.66 -4.61
C GLU A 435 -2.19 7.16 -4.32
N ALA A 436 -2.75 7.98 -5.22
CA ALA A 436 -2.74 9.43 -5.05
C ALA A 436 -3.60 9.85 -3.85
N SER A 437 -3.06 10.71 -2.99
CA SER A 437 -3.74 11.28 -1.83
C SER A 437 -3.39 12.75 -1.64
N ILE A 438 -4.26 13.47 -0.94
CA ILE A 438 -4.02 14.85 -0.50
C ILE A 438 -3.84 14.83 1.02
N PRO A 439 -2.62 15.07 1.55
CA PRO A 439 -2.34 14.99 2.97
C PRO A 439 -3.29 15.83 3.83
N GLY A 440 -3.87 15.19 4.84
CA GLY A 440 -4.79 15.82 5.77
C GLY A 440 -6.17 16.18 5.21
N LYS A 441 -6.46 15.91 3.93
CA LYS A 441 -7.75 16.28 3.30
C LYS A 441 -8.50 15.12 2.66
N TRP A 442 -7.84 14.02 2.39
CA TRP A 442 -8.43 12.82 1.80
C TRP A 442 -8.69 11.77 2.86
N ASP A 443 -9.74 10.95 2.70
CA ASP A 443 -10.03 9.85 3.62
C ASP A 443 -9.06 8.67 3.43
N PHE A 444 -9.33 7.82 2.46
CA PHE A 444 -8.52 6.63 2.17
C PHE A 444 -8.08 6.67 0.70
N ALA A 445 -6.78 6.71 0.46
CA ALA A 445 -6.23 6.72 -0.89
C ALA A 445 -6.56 5.43 -1.66
N ALA A 446 -6.66 4.29 -0.98
CA ALA A 446 -7.19 3.05 -1.51
C ALA A 446 -8.02 2.35 -0.43
N LYS A 447 -9.20 1.88 -0.81
CA LYS A 447 -10.05 0.98 -0.04
C LYS A 447 -11.01 0.29 -1.02
N GLY A 448 -11.59 -0.81 -0.59
CA GLY A 448 -12.52 -1.58 -1.40
C GLY A 448 -11.89 -2.82 -2.03
N PRO A 449 -12.75 -3.69 -2.53
CA PRO A 449 -12.34 -5.00 -3.02
C PRO A 449 -11.39 -4.92 -4.20
N TRP A 450 -10.49 -5.86 -4.29
CA TRP A 450 -9.74 -6.17 -5.50
C TRP A 450 -10.66 -6.68 -6.59
N LEU A 451 -10.28 -6.45 -7.86
CA LEU A 451 -10.88 -7.10 -9.02
C LEU A 451 -9.82 -7.85 -9.81
N ASN A 452 -10.03 -9.15 -10.00
CA ASN A 452 -9.20 -10.04 -10.82
C ASN A 452 -9.69 -10.05 -12.28
N VAL A 453 -9.16 -9.14 -13.08
CA VAL A 453 -9.61 -8.89 -14.47
C VAL A 453 -9.38 -10.10 -15.37
N GLU A 454 -8.26 -10.84 -15.19
CA GLU A 454 -7.99 -12.07 -15.97
C GLU A 454 -8.96 -13.21 -15.58
N LYS A 455 -9.36 -13.30 -14.31
CA LYS A 455 -10.38 -14.28 -13.86
C LYS A 455 -11.74 -13.98 -14.48
N VAL A 456 -12.08 -12.71 -14.65
CA VAL A 456 -13.29 -12.30 -15.36
C VAL A 456 -13.26 -12.74 -16.82
N LEU A 457 -12.09 -12.67 -17.49
CA LEU A 457 -11.93 -13.20 -18.86
C LEU A 457 -12.07 -14.73 -18.88
N GLU A 458 -11.46 -15.44 -17.93
CA GLU A 458 -11.61 -16.89 -17.80
C GLU A 458 -13.09 -17.31 -17.70
N ILE A 459 -13.86 -16.64 -16.82
CA ILE A 459 -15.31 -16.88 -16.69
C ILE A 459 -16.04 -16.58 -17.99
N THR A 460 -15.69 -15.51 -18.69
CA THR A 460 -16.26 -15.20 -20.02
C THR A 460 -15.99 -16.33 -21.01
N LEU A 461 -14.73 -16.81 -21.09
CA LEU A 461 -14.32 -17.88 -21.99
C LEU A 461 -15.00 -19.24 -21.68
N HIS A 462 -15.60 -19.36 -20.50
CA HIS A 462 -16.40 -20.52 -20.07
C HIS A 462 -17.89 -20.19 -20.00
N ASP A 463 -18.37 -19.36 -20.92
CA ASP A 463 -19.79 -18.98 -21.07
C ASP A 463 -20.45 -18.52 -19.77
N GLY A 464 -19.74 -17.70 -18.97
CA GLY A 464 -20.22 -17.10 -17.74
C GLY A 464 -20.06 -17.97 -16.47
N THR A 465 -19.38 -19.12 -16.58
CA THR A 465 -19.18 -20.06 -15.49
C THR A 465 -17.72 -20.09 -15.03
N ASP A 466 -17.48 -20.08 -13.73
CA ASP A 466 -16.12 -20.30 -13.22
C ASP A 466 -15.76 -21.80 -13.29
N PRO A 467 -14.71 -22.20 -14.03
CA PRO A 467 -14.35 -23.61 -14.20
C PRO A 467 -13.83 -24.29 -12.93
N LYS A 468 -13.32 -23.51 -11.94
CA LYS A 468 -12.76 -24.07 -10.70
C LYS A 468 -13.82 -24.34 -9.62
N THR A 469 -14.79 -23.44 -9.46
CA THR A 469 -15.86 -23.57 -8.45
C THR A 469 -17.15 -24.13 -9.00
N GLY A 470 -17.37 -24.02 -10.32
CA GLY A 470 -18.62 -24.39 -10.98
C GLY A 470 -19.75 -23.36 -10.81
N TYR A 471 -19.47 -22.21 -10.17
CA TYR A 471 -20.46 -21.14 -10.04
C TYR A 471 -20.75 -20.50 -11.40
N HIS A 472 -22.03 -20.41 -11.75
CA HIS A 472 -22.50 -19.69 -12.92
C HIS A 472 -22.90 -18.26 -12.49
N PHE A 473 -22.27 -17.26 -13.12
CA PHE A 473 -22.44 -15.87 -12.74
C PHE A 473 -23.23 -15.04 -13.73
N VAL A 474 -23.05 -15.28 -15.04
CA VAL A 474 -23.59 -14.42 -16.10
C VAL A 474 -24.09 -15.25 -17.28
N ASP A 475 -25.36 -15.04 -17.67
CA ASP A 475 -25.90 -15.52 -18.93
C ASP A 475 -25.43 -14.62 -20.06
N LEU A 476 -24.51 -15.11 -20.90
CA LEU A 476 -24.01 -14.37 -22.05
C LEU A 476 -25.00 -14.42 -23.21
N GLU A 477 -25.03 -13.36 -24.04
CA GLU A 477 -25.95 -13.27 -25.19
C GLU A 477 -25.72 -14.39 -26.22
N LYS A 478 -24.51 -14.93 -26.31
CA LYS A 478 -24.14 -16.06 -27.16
C LYS A 478 -22.95 -16.80 -26.58
N ARG A 479 -22.69 -18.01 -27.06
CA ARG A 479 -21.51 -18.79 -26.67
C ARG A 479 -20.24 -18.17 -27.26
N VAL A 480 -19.15 -18.30 -26.52
CA VAL A 480 -17.83 -17.80 -26.92
C VAL A 480 -17.36 -18.48 -28.24
N GLU A 481 -17.66 -19.76 -28.42
CA GLU A 481 -17.31 -20.49 -29.64
C GLU A 481 -17.98 -19.93 -30.90
N ASP A 482 -19.12 -19.28 -30.75
CA ASP A 482 -19.88 -18.68 -31.86
C ASP A 482 -19.41 -17.26 -32.24
N CYS A 483 -18.37 -16.72 -31.53
CA CYS A 483 -17.79 -15.43 -31.86
C CYS A 483 -17.01 -15.50 -33.19
N GLY A 484 -17.37 -14.63 -34.11
CA GLY A 484 -16.67 -14.49 -35.39
C GLY A 484 -15.44 -13.56 -35.35
N SER A 485 -15.21 -12.88 -34.25
CA SER A 485 -14.12 -11.94 -34.05
C SER A 485 -13.84 -11.69 -32.58
N VAL A 486 -12.63 -11.21 -32.25
CA VAL A 486 -12.31 -10.75 -30.89
C VAL A 486 -13.16 -9.55 -30.47
N ARG A 487 -13.66 -8.75 -31.40
CA ARG A 487 -14.61 -7.66 -31.09
C ARG A 487 -15.89 -8.18 -30.47
N GLU A 488 -16.44 -9.25 -31.00
CA GLU A 488 -17.61 -9.90 -30.41
C GLU A 488 -17.32 -10.51 -29.06
N LEU A 489 -16.17 -11.16 -28.92
CA LEU A 489 -15.70 -11.66 -27.61
C LEU A 489 -15.51 -10.53 -26.61
N MET A 490 -14.96 -9.39 -27.03
CA MET A 490 -14.78 -8.20 -26.15
C MET A 490 -16.14 -7.68 -25.63
N GLU A 491 -17.19 -7.71 -26.44
CA GLU A 491 -18.52 -7.28 -25.97
C GLU A 491 -19.08 -8.25 -24.92
N LEU A 492 -18.89 -9.56 -25.07
CA LEU A 492 -19.25 -10.55 -24.04
C LEU A 492 -18.40 -10.33 -22.77
N TYR A 493 -17.12 -10.06 -22.92
CA TYR A 493 -16.22 -9.78 -21.81
C TYR A 493 -16.62 -8.51 -21.04
N LYS A 494 -17.04 -7.45 -21.75
CA LYS A 494 -17.57 -6.23 -21.12
C LYS A 494 -18.85 -6.50 -20.32
N GLN A 495 -19.72 -7.40 -20.76
CA GLN A 495 -20.90 -7.81 -19.98
C GLN A 495 -20.49 -8.47 -18.66
N THR A 496 -19.53 -9.38 -18.72
CA THR A 496 -19.01 -10.05 -17.51
C THR A 496 -18.27 -9.08 -16.60
N LEU A 497 -17.47 -8.15 -17.15
CA LEU A 497 -16.82 -7.06 -16.39
C LEU A 497 -17.84 -6.17 -15.70
N ASP A 498 -18.89 -5.71 -16.39
CA ASP A 498 -19.93 -4.87 -15.78
C ASP A 498 -20.62 -5.57 -14.59
N TYR A 499 -20.85 -6.88 -14.72
CA TYR A 499 -21.42 -7.68 -13.62
C TYR A 499 -20.49 -7.67 -12.38
N PHE A 500 -19.21 -8.02 -12.54
CA PHE A 500 -18.29 -8.11 -11.41
C PHE A 500 -17.87 -6.73 -10.86
N MET A 501 -17.73 -5.72 -11.69
CA MET A 501 -17.53 -4.33 -11.23
C MET A 501 -18.73 -3.86 -10.39
N GLY A 502 -19.95 -4.24 -10.78
CA GLY A 502 -21.14 -3.98 -9.99
C GLY A 502 -21.11 -4.66 -8.63
N LEU A 503 -20.71 -5.94 -8.56
CA LEU A 503 -20.54 -6.67 -7.29
C LEU A 503 -19.44 -6.07 -6.42
N GLN A 504 -18.31 -5.65 -7.00
CA GLN A 504 -17.23 -4.99 -6.29
C GLN A 504 -17.71 -3.71 -5.61
N VAL A 505 -18.44 -2.86 -6.32
CA VAL A 505 -19.00 -1.61 -5.77
C VAL A 505 -20.04 -1.90 -4.69
N GLU A 506 -20.92 -2.88 -4.90
CA GLU A 506 -21.90 -3.32 -3.90
C GLU A 506 -21.23 -3.82 -2.62
N THR A 507 -20.15 -4.59 -2.76
CA THR A 507 -19.35 -5.09 -1.62
C THR A 507 -18.78 -3.94 -0.81
N GLU A 508 -18.19 -2.94 -1.46
CA GLU A 508 -17.61 -1.79 -0.78
C GLU A 508 -18.67 -0.95 -0.05
N HIS A 509 -19.84 -0.76 -0.66
CA HIS A 509 -20.95 -0.05 0.01
C HIS A 509 -21.40 -0.77 1.28
N ILE A 510 -21.49 -2.11 1.25
CA ILE A 510 -21.86 -2.90 2.43
C ILE A 510 -20.76 -2.84 3.48
N ASN A 511 -19.49 -2.96 3.05
CA ASN A 511 -18.34 -2.88 3.93
C ASN A 511 -18.24 -1.53 4.64
N ASP A 512 -18.50 -0.43 3.95
CA ASP A 512 -18.55 0.91 4.55
C ASP A 512 -19.58 1.01 5.67
N GLU A 513 -20.78 0.45 5.49
CA GLU A 513 -21.80 0.45 6.54
C GLU A 513 -21.37 -0.40 7.76
N ILE A 514 -20.64 -1.50 7.57
CA ILE A 514 -20.09 -2.29 8.67
C ILE A 514 -18.97 -1.52 9.39
N HIS A 515 -18.08 -0.84 8.66
CA HIS A 515 -17.08 0.03 9.27
C HIS A 515 -17.68 1.17 10.07
N ILE A 516 -18.73 1.83 9.58
CA ILE A 516 -19.46 2.88 10.31
C ILE A 516 -20.03 2.37 11.64
N GLN A 517 -20.40 1.10 11.71
CA GLN A 517 -20.95 0.49 12.91
C GLN A 517 -19.86 0.02 13.90
N GLN A 518 -18.66 -0.33 13.44
CA GLN A 518 -17.68 -1.06 14.24
C GLN A 518 -16.29 -0.43 14.29
N ASP A 519 -15.90 0.41 13.32
CA ASP A 519 -14.52 0.87 13.12
C ASP A 519 -14.34 2.40 13.13
N ILE A 520 -14.96 3.06 14.10
CA ILE A 520 -14.75 4.50 14.33
C ILE A 520 -13.37 4.72 14.94
N ASN A 521 -12.49 5.43 14.23
CA ASN A 521 -11.12 5.74 14.64
C ASN A 521 -10.95 7.26 14.82
N ALA A 522 -11.48 7.75 15.93
CA ALA A 522 -11.72 9.16 16.16
C ALA A 522 -10.43 10.01 16.33
N PHE A 523 -9.34 9.42 16.84
CA PHE A 523 -8.05 10.11 16.90
C PHE A 523 -7.55 10.42 15.48
N ARG A 524 -7.39 9.41 14.64
CA ARG A 524 -6.96 9.56 13.24
C ARG A 524 -7.83 10.54 12.49
N SER A 525 -9.14 10.41 12.60
CA SER A 525 -10.12 11.27 11.94
C SER A 525 -10.01 12.73 12.40
N SER A 526 -9.69 13.00 13.68
CA SER A 526 -9.48 14.37 14.18
C SER A 526 -8.29 15.10 13.55
N LEU A 527 -7.39 14.36 12.91
CA LEU A 527 -6.22 14.87 12.21
C LEU A 527 -6.44 15.03 10.69
N VAL A 528 -7.68 14.90 10.23
CA VAL A 528 -8.07 15.14 8.83
C VAL A 528 -9.08 16.28 8.78
N TYR A 529 -8.86 17.19 7.83
CA TYR A 529 -9.68 18.39 7.66
C TYR A 529 -11.15 18.03 7.43
N ASP A 530 -12.03 18.86 7.97
CA ASP A 530 -13.47 18.78 8.01
C ASP A 530 -14.07 17.77 9.01
N CYS A 531 -13.35 16.72 9.41
CA CYS A 531 -13.89 15.74 10.35
C CYS A 531 -14.33 16.36 11.68
N ILE A 532 -13.56 17.30 12.25
CA ILE A 532 -13.95 18.02 13.48
C ILE A 532 -15.12 18.97 13.21
N GLU A 533 -15.04 19.75 12.13
CA GLU A 533 -16.05 20.77 11.77
C GLU A 533 -17.39 20.12 11.43
N ARG A 534 -17.39 18.97 10.80
CA ARG A 534 -18.60 18.20 10.48
C ARG A 534 -19.00 17.25 11.61
N ALA A 535 -18.08 17.03 12.56
CA ALA A 535 -18.20 16.07 13.67
C ALA A 535 -18.57 14.66 13.16
N MET A 536 -17.75 14.17 12.19
CA MET A 536 -17.93 12.89 11.50
C MET A 536 -16.59 12.19 11.35
N ASP A 537 -16.59 10.88 11.51
CA ASP A 537 -15.41 10.04 11.23
C ASP A 537 -15.12 9.95 9.72
N LEU A 538 -13.90 9.56 9.37
CA LEU A 538 -13.48 9.30 7.98
C LEU A 538 -14.39 8.26 7.30
N VAL A 539 -14.73 7.18 8.00
CA VAL A 539 -15.59 6.11 7.45
C VAL A 539 -17.01 6.60 7.18
N GLU A 540 -17.45 7.70 7.82
CA GLU A 540 -18.72 8.35 7.58
C GLU A 540 -18.67 9.38 6.43
N GLY A 541 -17.49 9.66 5.90
CA GLY A 541 -17.24 10.69 4.89
C GLY A 541 -16.99 12.07 5.51
N GLY A 542 -16.29 12.14 6.66
CA GLY A 542 -16.00 13.39 7.37
C GLY A 542 -14.96 14.29 6.68
N SER A 543 -14.14 13.76 5.79
CA SER A 543 -13.05 14.46 5.10
C SER A 543 -13.53 15.43 4.00
N VAL A 544 -12.58 16.24 3.50
CA VAL A 544 -12.81 17.14 2.34
C VAL A 544 -13.01 16.33 1.06
N TYR A 545 -12.11 15.38 0.81
CA TYR A 545 -12.12 14.50 -0.36
C TYR A 545 -12.35 13.07 0.06
N SER A 546 -13.10 12.36 -0.76
CA SER A 546 -13.35 10.93 -0.63
C SER A 546 -13.44 10.30 -2.00
N ALA A 547 -12.80 9.16 -2.20
CA ALA A 547 -12.91 8.38 -3.42
C ALA A 547 -12.75 6.90 -3.09
N ASP A 548 -13.84 6.18 -3.22
CA ASP A 548 -13.86 4.73 -3.05
C ASP A 548 -13.18 4.02 -4.21
N GLY A 549 -12.94 2.72 -4.05
CA GLY A 549 -12.42 1.84 -5.08
C GLY A 549 -11.17 1.10 -4.67
N GLY A 550 -11.02 -0.08 -5.24
CA GLY A 550 -9.94 -1.03 -4.96
C GLY A 550 -8.95 -1.18 -6.10
N PRO A 551 -7.88 -1.93 -5.88
CA PRO A 551 -6.94 -2.29 -6.91
C PRO A 551 -7.53 -3.27 -7.92
N THR A 552 -6.96 -3.27 -9.14
CA THR A 552 -7.20 -4.32 -10.13
C THR A 552 -5.93 -5.10 -10.42
N ALA A 553 -6.08 -6.36 -10.85
CA ALA A 553 -4.98 -7.22 -11.24
C ALA A 553 -5.32 -7.98 -12.53
N GLY A 554 -4.29 -8.27 -13.34
CA GLY A 554 -4.43 -9.12 -14.52
C GLY A 554 -4.85 -8.43 -15.80
N THR A 555 -5.00 -7.11 -15.85
CA THR A 555 -5.45 -6.38 -17.06
C THR A 555 -4.48 -6.58 -18.24
N ILE A 556 -3.17 -6.52 -18.00
CA ILE A 556 -2.17 -6.78 -19.05
C ILE A 556 -2.25 -8.24 -19.52
N SER A 557 -2.51 -9.19 -18.61
CA SER A 557 -2.69 -10.60 -18.95
C SER A 557 -3.91 -10.81 -19.85
N ALA A 558 -5.04 -10.20 -19.49
CA ALA A 558 -6.27 -10.24 -20.27
C ALA A 558 -6.09 -9.61 -21.67
N GLY A 559 -5.38 -8.47 -21.75
CA GLY A 559 -5.06 -7.83 -23.02
C GLY A 559 -4.18 -8.69 -23.93
N ASP A 560 -3.15 -9.35 -23.35
CA ASP A 560 -2.31 -10.28 -24.12
C ASP A 560 -3.07 -11.55 -24.54
N SER A 561 -4.02 -12.02 -23.72
CA SER A 561 -4.92 -13.12 -24.05
C SER A 561 -5.83 -12.76 -25.23
N LEU A 562 -6.43 -11.55 -25.22
CA LEU A 562 -7.21 -11.03 -26.34
C LEU A 562 -6.37 -10.86 -27.61
N ALA A 563 -5.15 -10.32 -27.47
CA ALA A 563 -4.21 -10.17 -28.60
C ALA A 563 -3.82 -11.52 -29.20
N ALA A 564 -3.64 -12.55 -28.38
CA ALA A 564 -3.34 -13.89 -28.84
C ALA A 564 -4.51 -14.50 -29.62
N LEU A 565 -5.74 -14.36 -29.13
CA LEU A 565 -6.94 -14.81 -29.84
C LEU A 565 -7.14 -14.03 -31.13
N ASP A 566 -6.99 -12.68 -31.14
CA ASP A 566 -7.11 -11.84 -32.33
C ASP A 566 -6.15 -12.31 -33.42
N GLU A 567 -4.88 -12.44 -33.10
CA GLU A 567 -3.85 -12.74 -34.09
C GLU A 567 -3.86 -14.22 -34.51
N ILE A 568 -3.94 -15.15 -33.58
CA ILE A 568 -3.74 -16.58 -33.85
C ILE A 568 -5.01 -17.28 -34.31
N VAL A 569 -6.17 -16.92 -33.72
CA VAL A 569 -7.43 -17.58 -34.06
C VAL A 569 -8.14 -16.86 -35.23
N PHE A 570 -8.35 -15.54 -35.12
CA PHE A 570 -9.20 -14.82 -36.04
C PHE A 570 -8.46 -14.31 -37.28
N ASN A 571 -7.27 -13.74 -37.14
CA ASN A 571 -6.50 -13.14 -38.25
C ASN A 571 -5.69 -14.18 -39.01
N GLN A 572 -4.75 -14.89 -38.38
CA GLN A 572 -3.89 -15.88 -39.03
C GLN A 572 -4.55 -17.24 -39.19
N LYS A 573 -5.59 -17.55 -38.43
CA LYS A 573 -6.31 -18.84 -38.44
C LYS A 573 -5.37 -20.04 -38.29
N LEU A 574 -4.36 -19.91 -37.44
CA LEU A 574 -3.43 -20.99 -37.12
C LEU A 574 -4.05 -22.01 -36.17
N LEU A 575 -4.97 -21.59 -35.33
CA LEU A 575 -5.72 -22.39 -34.39
C LEU A 575 -7.22 -22.01 -34.48
N THR A 576 -8.11 -22.94 -34.11
CA THR A 576 -9.51 -22.62 -33.86
C THR A 576 -9.75 -22.22 -32.41
N MET A 577 -10.86 -21.55 -32.10
CA MET A 577 -11.25 -21.24 -30.73
C MET A 577 -11.39 -22.54 -29.92
N GLU A 578 -12.03 -23.57 -30.44
CA GLU A 578 -12.19 -24.87 -29.81
C GLU A 578 -10.83 -25.52 -29.42
N GLN A 579 -9.85 -25.48 -30.36
CA GLN A 579 -8.50 -25.99 -30.06
C GLN A 579 -7.82 -25.24 -28.91
N VAL A 580 -7.96 -23.91 -28.84
CA VAL A 580 -7.39 -23.09 -27.76
C VAL A 580 -8.09 -23.40 -26.45
N LEU A 581 -9.43 -23.41 -26.39
CA LEU A 581 -10.19 -23.69 -25.19
C LEU A 581 -9.93 -25.11 -24.66
N HIS A 582 -9.87 -26.11 -25.56
CA HIS A 582 -9.52 -27.47 -25.18
C HIS A 582 -8.08 -27.58 -24.62
N ALA A 583 -7.10 -26.95 -25.27
CA ALA A 583 -5.72 -26.94 -24.78
C ALA A 583 -5.60 -26.26 -23.40
N MET A 584 -6.35 -25.19 -23.16
CA MET A 584 -6.44 -24.54 -21.85
C MET A 584 -7.04 -25.46 -20.79
N SER A 585 -8.14 -26.15 -21.08
CA SER A 585 -8.82 -27.04 -20.13
C SER A 585 -7.93 -28.22 -19.68
N THR A 586 -6.95 -28.61 -20.51
CA THR A 586 -5.95 -29.63 -20.22
C THR A 586 -4.59 -29.06 -19.77
N ASN A 587 -4.54 -27.78 -19.40
CA ASN A 587 -3.31 -27.08 -19.01
C ASN A 587 -2.19 -27.19 -20.06
N TYR A 588 -2.56 -27.28 -21.35
CA TYR A 588 -1.63 -27.51 -22.47
C TYR A 588 -0.85 -28.84 -22.42
N GLU A 589 -1.37 -29.84 -21.74
CA GLU A 589 -0.68 -31.12 -21.53
C GLU A 589 -1.20 -32.25 -22.42
N ASP A 590 -2.31 -32.06 -23.12
CA ASP A 590 -2.86 -33.04 -24.03
C ASP A 590 -1.94 -33.27 -25.23
N MET A 591 -1.54 -34.55 -25.42
CA MET A 591 -0.67 -35.01 -26.51
C MET A 591 -1.45 -35.73 -27.62
N GLU A 592 -2.78 -35.93 -27.46
CA GLU A 592 -3.58 -36.70 -28.41
C GLU A 592 -4.22 -35.85 -29.50
N THR A 593 -4.33 -34.54 -29.26
CA THR A 593 -4.86 -33.56 -30.25
C THR A 593 -3.83 -33.16 -31.32
N VAL A 594 -4.31 -32.61 -32.43
CA VAL A 594 -3.45 -32.05 -33.47
C VAL A 594 -3.91 -30.61 -33.78
N PRO A 595 -3.06 -29.59 -33.51
CA PRO A 595 -1.76 -29.68 -32.84
C PRO A 595 -1.89 -30.17 -31.37
N ALA A 596 -0.82 -30.73 -30.83
CA ALA A 596 -0.79 -31.13 -29.43
C ALA A 596 -0.79 -29.92 -28.49
N GLY A 597 -1.25 -30.06 -27.23
CA GLY A 597 -1.31 -29.00 -26.25
C GLY A 597 -0.03 -28.20 -26.10
N PRO A 598 1.17 -28.82 -25.93
CA PRO A 598 2.44 -28.09 -25.91
C PRO A 598 2.77 -27.31 -27.19
N GLU A 599 2.35 -27.80 -28.38
CA GLU A 599 2.53 -27.11 -29.64
C GLU A 599 1.61 -25.87 -29.72
N ILE A 600 0.34 -26.01 -29.30
CA ILE A 600 -0.60 -24.89 -29.19
C ILE A 600 -0.01 -23.81 -28.27
N ARG A 601 0.48 -24.19 -27.09
CA ARG A 601 1.14 -23.27 -26.17
C ARG A 601 2.34 -22.57 -26.80
N ALA A 602 3.18 -23.29 -27.52
CA ALA A 602 4.35 -22.74 -28.19
C ALA A 602 3.97 -21.72 -29.28
N ILE A 603 2.88 -21.96 -29.99
CA ILE A 603 2.31 -21.00 -30.96
C ILE A 603 1.86 -19.73 -30.25
N LEU A 604 1.08 -19.83 -29.18
CA LEU A 604 0.55 -18.71 -28.39
C LEU A 604 1.68 -17.86 -27.75
N LEU A 605 2.71 -18.52 -27.23
CA LEU A 605 3.87 -17.83 -26.63
C LEU A 605 4.76 -17.10 -27.64
N ASN A 606 4.98 -17.70 -28.83
CA ASN A 606 6.02 -17.23 -29.74
C ASN A 606 5.50 -16.44 -30.93
N LYS A 607 4.25 -16.66 -31.36
CA LYS A 607 3.67 -16.00 -32.54
C LYS A 607 2.67 -14.93 -32.21
N ALA A 608 2.01 -14.99 -31.05
CA ALA A 608 1.11 -13.93 -30.61
C ALA A 608 1.90 -12.69 -30.19
N PRO A 609 1.43 -11.50 -30.58
CA PRO A 609 2.03 -10.25 -30.10
C PRO A 609 1.80 -10.11 -28.59
N LYS A 610 2.72 -9.40 -27.92
CA LYS A 610 2.67 -9.17 -26.47
C LYS A 610 2.88 -7.70 -26.16
N PHE A 611 2.13 -7.19 -25.17
CA PHE A 611 2.28 -5.84 -24.62
C PHE A 611 3.72 -5.59 -24.15
N GLY A 612 4.19 -4.35 -24.28
CA GLY A 612 5.54 -3.96 -23.89
C GLY A 612 6.59 -4.04 -24.99
N ASN A 613 6.19 -4.32 -26.23
CA ASN A 613 7.06 -4.39 -27.40
C ASN A 613 6.78 -3.30 -28.45
N ASP A 614 6.03 -2.27 -28.10
CA ASP A 614 5.57 -1.23 -29.03
C ASP A 614 4.91 -1.84 -30.29
N ASP A 615 4.00 -2.79 -30.07
CA ASP A 615 3.28 -3.52 -31.09
C ASP A 615 1.78 -3.24 -30.95
N GLU A 616 1.24 -2.47 -31.91
CA GLU A 616 -0.16 -2.04 -31.90
C GLU A 616 -1.16 -3.22 -31.89
N ARG A 617 -0.74 -4.39 -32.40
CA ARG A 617 -1.60 -5.59 -32.40
C ARG A 617 -1.89 -6.10 -30.97
N ALA A 618 -0.96 -5.87 -30.01
CA ALA A 618 -1.17 -6.18 -28.61
C ALA A 618 -1.65 -4.96 -27.82
N ASP A 619 -0.96 -3.82 -27.98
CA ASP A 619 -1.16 -2.63 -27.17
C ASP A 619 -2.61 -2.11 -27.24
N LYS A 620 -3.25 -2.15 -28.41
CA LYS A 620 -4.65 -1.70 -28.61
C LYS A 620 -5.65 -2.41 -27.69
N TRP A 621 -5.44 -3.70 -27.36
CA TRP A 621 -6.39 -4.47 -26.56
C TRP A 621 -6.26 -4.11 -25.07
N VAL A 622 -5.03 -3.89 -24.60
CA VAL A 622 -4.80 -3.38 -23.25
C VAL A 622 -5.36 -1.96 -23.09
N VAL A 623 -5.11 -1.08 -24.06
CA VAL A 623 -5.62 0.30 -24.07
C VAL A 623 -7.14 0.32 -24.02
N GLU A 624 -7.81 -0.47 -24.88
CA GLU A 624 -9.27 -0.54 -24.90
C GLU A 624 -9.86 -1.07 -23.59
N LEU A 625 -9.23 -2.09 -23.00
CA LEU A 625 -9.66 -2.67 -21.74
C LEU A 625 -9.52 -1.67 -20.58
N GLU A 626 -8.37 -1.00 -20.47
CA GLU A 626 -8.14 0.03 -19.45
C GLU A 626 -9.07 1.24 -19.63
N ASP A 627 -9.34 1.66 -20.87
CA ASP A 627 -10.28 2.74 -21.14
C ASP A 627 -11.70 2.36 -20.73
N TYR A 628 -12.11 1.12 -21.02
CA TYR A 628 -13.44 0.63 -20.64
C TYR A 628 -13.61 0.54 -19.12
N ILE A 629 -12.65 -0.07 -18.41
CA ILE A 629 -12.70 -0.22 -16.95
C ILE A 629 -12.68 1.15 -16.29
N GLY A 630 -11.72 2.01 -16.64
CA GLY A 630 -11.55 3.30 -16.02
C GLY A 630 -12.70 4.26 -16.26
N SER A 631 -13.20 4.35 -17.49
CA SER A 631 -14.38 5.18 -17.81
C SER A 631 -15.64 4.64 -17.13
N SER A 632 -15.79 3.32 -17.03
CA SER A 632 -16.92 2.69 -16.31
C SER A 632 -16.92 3.07 -14.84
N TYR A 633 -15.80 2.94 -14.15
CA TYR A 633 -15.70 3.37 -12.74
C TYR A 633 -16.00 4.86 -12.59
N ARG A 634 -15.49 5.67 -13.48
CA ARG A 634 -15.67 7.13 -13.39
C ARG A 634 -17.10 7.58 -13.63
N TYR A 635 -17.83 6.97 -14.55
CA TYR A 635 -19.13 7.47 -15.01
C TYR A 635 -20.32 6.60 -14.64
N LYS A 636 -20.17 5.28 -14.49
CA LYS A 636 -21.28 4.38 -14.15
C LYS A 636 -21.50 4.26 -12.64
N TYR A 637 -20.42 4.31 -11.83
CA TYR A 637 -20.48 4.00 -10.42
C TYR A 637 -20.26 5.23 -9.53
N ARG A 638 -20.66 5.13 -8.27
CA ARG A 638 -20.53 6.18 -7.25
C ARG A 638 -19.96 5.60 -5.98
N SER A 639 -19.17 6.40 -5.26
CA SER A 639 -18.76 6.13 -3.90
C SER A 639 -19.97 6.05 -2.98
N SER A 640 -19.92 5.24 -1.93
CA SER A 640 -20.89 5.22 -0.82
C SER A 640 -21.04 6.57 -0.13
N LYS A 641 -20.03 7.44 -0.27
CA LYS A 641 -19.94 8.79 0.29
C LYS A 641 -20.35 9.89 -0.70
N TYR A 642 -20.86 9.52 -1.87
CA TYR A 642 -21.30 10.48 -2.88
C TYR A 642 -22.32 11.47 -2.29
N GLY A 643 -22.03 12.76 -2.43
CA GLY A 643 -22.84 13.84 -1.88
C GLY A 643 -22.74 14.05 -0.35
N LYS A 644 -21.95 13.26 0.36
CA LYS A 644 -21.69 13.48 1.80
C LYS A 644 -20.61 14.53 2.07
N GLY A 645 -19.65 14.71 1.16
CA GLY A 645 -18.55 15.68 1.24
C GLY A 645 -18.78 16.94 0.40
N PRO A 646 -17.91 17.94 0.51
CA PRO A 646 -17.97 19.17 -0.28
C PRO A 646 -17.66 18.92 -1.76
N VAL A 647 -16.95 17.84 -2.10
CA VAL A 647 -16.62 17.44 -3.46
C VAL A 647 -17.34 16.13 -3.79
N PRO A 648 -17.97 16.03 -4.98
CA PRO A 648 -18.60 14.78 -5.40
C PRO A 648 -17.57 13.64 -5.46
N CYS A 649 -17.85 12.54 -4.76
CA CYS A 649 -17.02 11.37 -4.75
C CYS A 649 -17.26 10.51 -5.99
N CYS A 650 -16.21 10.06 -6.67
CA CYS A 650 -16.29 9.06 -7.73
C CYS A 650 -15.84 7.70 -7.21
N TYR A 651 -16.18 6.65 -7.94
CA TYR A 651 -15.48 5.38 -7.82
C TYR A 651 -14.21 5.44 -8.68
N SER A 652 -13.13 4.84 -8.24
CA SER A 652 -11.82 4.91 -8.89
C SER A 652 -11.06 3.60 -8.70
N TYR A 653 -9.93 3.41 -9.39
CA TYR A 653 -9.14 2.21 -9.25
C TYR A 653 -7.64 2.47 -9.40
N SER A 654 -6.83 1.52 -8.95
CA SER A 654 -5.38 1.49 -9.17
C SER A 654 -4.97 0.21 -9.89
N GLN A 655 -3.86 0.31 -10.63
CA GLN A 655 -3.11 -0.82 -11.14
C GLN A 655 -1.92 -1.11 -10.20
N SER A 656 -2.26 -1.54 -8.98
CA SER A 656 -1.32 -1.74 -7.87
C SER A 656 -1.50 -3.13 -7.24
N PRO A 657 -1.12 -4.23 -7.95
CA PRO A 657 -1.42 -5.58 -7.51
C PRO A 657 -0.57 -6.07 -6.33
N VAL A 658 0.45 -5.33 -5.91
CA VAL A 658 1.37 -5.74 -4.84
C VAL A 658 1.93 -7.15 -5.12
N THR A 659 1.74 -8.16 -4.26
CA THR A 659 1.95 -9.58 -4.58
C THR A 659 0.66 -10.33 -4.93
N GLY A 660 -0.46 -9.63 -5.01
CA GLY A 660 -1.76 -10.19 -5.42
C GLY A 660 -1.76 -10.78 -6.83
N ASN A 661 -0.83 -10.35 -7.72
CA ASN A 661 -0.64 -11.00 -9.01
C ASN A 661 -0.33 -12.50 -8.87
N ILE A 662 0.36 -12.91 -7.80
CA ILE A 662 0.65 -14.31 -7.49
C ILE A 662 -0.59 -15.00 -6.92
N ALA A 663 -1.19 -14.39 -5.88
CA ALA A 663 -2.36 -14.95 -5.20
C ALA A 663 -3.55 -15.15 -6.17
N PHE A 664 -3.85 -14.14 -6.99
CA PHE A 664 -4.90 -14.24 -8.02
C PHE A 664 -4.55 -15.24 -9.13
N GLY A 665 -3.28 -15.31 -9.54
CA GLY A 665 -2.85 -16.29 -10.53
C GLY A 665 -3.17 -17.75 -10.13
N LYS A 666 -3.08 -18.06 -8.84
CA LYS A 666 -3.41 -19.41 -8.30
C LYS A 666 -4.86 -19.82 -8.54
N SER A 667 -5.78 -18.85 -8.61
CA SER A 667 -7.20 -19.11 -8.82
C SER A 667 -7.59 -19.24 -10.30
N ILE A 668 -6.69 -18.95 -11.23
CA ILE A 668 -6.95 -18.93 -12.67
C ILE A 668 -6.32 -20.14 -13.34
N GLY A 669 -7.06 -20.85 -14.20
CA GLY A 669 -6.58 -21.91 -15.06
C GLY A 669 -5.58 -21.42 -16.12
N ALA A 670 -5.29 -22.22 -17.14
CA ALA A 670 -4.48 -21.80 -18.27
C ALA A 670 -5.20 -20.72 -19.08
N THR A 671 -4.43 -19.79 -19.71
CA THR A 671 -4.98 -18.63 -20.42
C THR A 671 -4.48 -18.51 -21.86
N PRO A 672 -5.21 -17.84 -22.79
CA PRO A 672 -4.87 -17.78 -24.22
C PRO A 672 -3.50 -17.15 -24.53
N ASP A 673 -2.92 -16.40 -23.62
CA ASP A 673 -1.56 -15.85 -23.78
C ASP A 673 -0.44 -16.88 -23.59
N GLY A 674 -0.80 -18.15 -23.27
CA GLY A 674 0.11 -19.28 -23.04
C GLY A 674 0.53 -19.47 -21.58
N ARG A 675 -0.07 -18.72 -20.61
CA ARG A 675 0.12 -18.92 -19.18
C ARG A 675 -0.50 -20.28 -18.76
N LYS A 676 0.18 -21.04 -17.91
CA LYS A 676 -0.34 -22.29 -17.33
C LYS A 676 -1.18 -22.01 -16.08
N ASP A 677 -1.99 -23.01 -15.71
CA ASP A 677 -2.79 -23.01 -14.47
C ASP A 677 -1.91 -22.65 -13.26
N GLY A 678 -2.42 -21.79 -12.40
CA GLY A 678 -1.79 -21.37 -11.15
C GLY A 678 -0.58 -20.44 -11.28
N GLN A 679 -0.09 -20.15 -12.49
CA GLN A 679 1.01 -19.21 -12.66
C GLN A 679 0.56 -17.77 -12.35
N PRO A 680 1.48 -16.88 -11.88
CA PRO A 680 1.15 -15.47 -11.63
C PRO A 680 0.58 -14.76 -12.86
N VAL A 681 -0.38 -13.84 -12.66
CA VAL A 681 -0.74 -12.84 -13.67
C VAL A 681 0.28 -11.71 -13.68
N LYS A 682 0.20 -10.79 -14.64
CA LYS A 682 1.18 -9.71 -14.79
C LYS A 682 1.02 -8.66 -13.71
N ASN A 683 2.14 -7.99 -13.38
CA ASN A 683 2.23 -7.09 -12.25
C ASN A 683 2.01 -5.63 -12.68
N GLY A 684 0.93 -5.01 -12.23
CA GLY A 684 0.55 -3.64 -12.56
C GLY A 684 0.40 -3.46 -14.07
N ILE A 685 0.94 -2.35 -14.59
CA ILE A 685 0.99 -2.08 -16.03
C ILE A 685 2.32 -2.52 -16.68
N SER A 686 3.10 -3.33 -15.97
CA SER A 686 4.36 -3.86 -16.50
C SER A 686 4.10 -4.96 -17.52
N PRO A 687 4.93 -5.10 -18.57
CA PRO A 687 4.85 -6.21 -19.51
C PRO A 687 5.00 -7.57 -18.82
N ALA A 688 4.64 -8.65 -19.52
CA ALA A 688 4.82 -10.00 -19.01
C ALA A 688 6.29 -10.32 -18.78
N ASN A 689 6.59 -11.05 -17.69
CA ASN A 689 7.93 -11.50 -17.40
C ASN A 689 8.57 -12.24 -18.61
N GLY A 690 9.62 -11.68 -19.17
CA GLY A 690 10.34 -12.26 -20.32
C GLY A 690 9.66 -12.06 -21.68
N SER A 691 8.60 -11.27 -21.80
CA SER A 691 7.96 -10.93 -23.06
C SER A 691 8.53 -9.67 -23.73
N GLU A 692 9.26 -8.85 -22.98
CA GLU A 692 9.91 -7.64 -23.48
C GLU A 692 11.15 -8.01 -24.31
N LYS A 693 10.97 -8.12 -25.62
CA LYS A 693 12.03 -8.52 -26.57
C LYS A 693 12.69 -7.33 -27.25
N LYS A 694 12.06 -6.13 -27.19
CA LYS A 694 12.52 -4.93 -27.89
C LYS A 694 13.15 -3.88 -26.98
N GLY A 695 13.41 -4.23 -25.70
CA GLY A 695 14.14 -3.38 -24.75
C GLY A 695 13.27 -2.35 -24.01
N ALA A 696 13.94 -1.57 -23.15
CA ALA A 696 13.31 -0.63 -22.21
C ALA A 696 12.48 0.46 -22.90
N THR A 697 12.96 1.01 -24.00
CA THR A 697 12.26 2.06 -24.75
C THR A 697 10.93 1.56 -25.32
N ALA A 698 10.88 0.34 -25.88
CA ALA A 698 9.65 -0.23 -26.41
C ALA A 698 8.62 -0.48 -25.29
N ALA A 699 9.08 -0.93 -24.11
CA ALA A 699 8.21 -1.08 -22.94
C ALA A 699 7.60 0.28 -22.51
N CYS A 700 8.42 1.34 -22.44
CA CYS A 700 7.93 2.68 -22.18
C CYS A 700 6.92 3.16 -23.24
N ASN A 701 7.18 2.90 -24.54
CA ASN A 701 6.27 3.27 -25.61
C ASN A 701 4.89 2.60 -25.47
N SER A 702 4.83 1.32 -25.15
CA SER A 702 3.57 0.62 -24.87
C SER A 702 2.83 1.23 -23.67
N VAL A 703 3.55 1.51 -22.57
CA VAL A 703 2.97 2.13 -21.35
C VAL A 703 2.45 3.54 -21.62
N MET A 704 3.10 4.35 -22.45
CA MET A 704 2.66 5.70 -22.83
C MET A 704 1.32 5.71 -23.60
N LYS A 705 0.93 4.60 -24.24
CA LYS A 705 -0.35 4.47 -24.94
C LYS A 705 -1.53 4.29 -23.99
N LEU A 706 -1.28 3.85 -22.75
CA LEU A 706 -2.34 3.59 -21.78
C LEU A 706 -3.09 4.87 -21.38
N PRO A 707 -4.39 4.80 -21.14
CA PRO A 707 -5.22 5.97 -20.80
C PRO A 707 -5.02 6.39 -19.35
N SER A 708 -3.85 6.96 -19.01
CA SER A 708 -3.44 7.32 -17.66
C SER A 708 -4.41 8.26 -16.93
N ILE A 709 -5.29 8.95 -17.65
CA ILE A 709 -6.34 9.79 -17.08
C ILE A 709 -7.31 9.00 -16.20
N TRP A 710 -7.46 7.70 -16.42
CA TRP A 710 -8.34 6.83 -15.65
C TRP A 710 -7.67 6.18 -14.45
N PHE A 711 -6.34 6.20 -14.35
CA PHE A 711 -5.64 5.67 -13.18
C PHE A 711 -5.68 6.68 -12.04
N GLN A 712 -6.87 6.91 -11.48
CA GLN A 712 -7.08 7.95 -10.46
C GLN A 712 -6.27 7.66 -9.19
N LYS A 713 -6.10 6.38 -8.87
CA LYS A 713 -5.28 5.91 -7.74
C LYS A 713 -3.92 5.38 -8.18
N GLY A 714 -3.50 5.62 -9.42
CA GLY A 714 -2.17 5.32 -9.92
C GLY A 714 -2.01 3.95 -10.57
N ALA A 715 -0.90 3.79 -11.30
CA ALA A 715 -0.52 2.55 -11.99
C ALA A 715 0.98 2.29 -11.85
N ILE A 716 1.33 1.08 -11.39
CA ILE A 716 2.73 0.70 -11.10
C ILE A 716 3.41 0.23 -12.38
N PHE A 717 4.52 0.86 -12.72
CA PHE A 717 5.41 0.41 -13.77
C PHE A 717 6.76 -0.03 -13.20
N ASN A 718 6.94 -1.34 -13.09
CA ASN A 718 8.20 -1.96 -12.70
C ASN A 718 9.08 -2.18 -13.92
N MET A 719 10.32 -1.73 -13.88
CA MET A 719 11.32 -2.02 -14.89
C MET A 719 12.55 -2.63 -14.22
N ARG A 720 13.10 -3.67 -14.83
CA ARG A 720 14.36 -4.23 -14.40
C ARG A 720 15.44 -3.84 -15.39
N LEU A 721 16.43 -3.11 -14.93
CA LEU A 721 17.59 -2.72 -15.74
C LEU A 721 18.77 -3.65 -15.46
N SER A 722 19.54 -3.95 -16.50
CA SER A 722 20.83 -4.61 -16.33
C SER A 722 21.77 -3.75 -15.48
N LYS A 723 22.70 -4.38 -14.78
CA LYS A 723 23.67 -3.64 -13.96
C LYS A 723 24.44 -2.62 -14.81
N GLY A 724 24.78 -2.97 -16.05
CA GLY A 724 25.47 -2.09 -17.00
C GLY A 724 24.69 -0.84 -17.39
N ALA A 725 23.35 -0.89 -17.32
CA ALA A 725 22.49 0.25 -17.66
C ALA A 725 22.66 1.46 -16.73
N LEU A 726 23.25 1.28 -15.54
CA LEU A 726 23.52 2.36 -14.58
C LEU A 726 24.99 2.49 -14.19
N ASP A 727 25.94 1.84 -14.88
CA ASP A 727 27.35 1.82 -14.46
C ASP A 727 28.08 3.15 -14.72
N THR A 728 27.69 3.90 -15.74
CA THR A 728 28.32 5.18 -16.07
C THR A 728 27.36 6.35 -15.89
N ASP A 729 27.86 7.55 -15.72
CA ASP A 729 27.02 8.76 -15.67
C ASP A 729 26.31 9.00 -17.01
N GLU A 730 26.97 8.70 -18.16
CA GLU A 730 26.34 8.76 -19.49
C GLU A 730 25.11 7.81 -19.59
N ASN A 731 25.21 6.59 -19.08
CA ASN A 731 24.07 5.66 -19.07
C ASN A 731 22.95 6.15 -18.16
N LYS A 732 23.28 6.74 -17.02
CA LYS A 732 22.29 7.36 -16.13
C LYS A 732 21.58 8.54 -16.81
N GLU A 733 22.30 9.36 -17.60
CA GLU A 733 21.71 10.45 -18.41
C GLU A 733 20.70 9.89 -19.42
N LYS A 734 20.97 8.75 -20.06
CA LYS A 734 20.01 8.06 -20.95
C LYS A 734 18.77 7.60 -20.17
N VAL A 735 18.93 7.06 -18.95
CA VAL A 735 17.79 6.68 -18.11
C VAL A 735 16.99 7.91 -17.70
N ILE A 736 17.63 9.01 -17.35
CA ILE A 736 16.95 10.29 -17.05
C ILE A 736 16.16 10.76 -18.26
N ALA A 737 16.73 10.72 -19.45
CA ALA A 737 16.05 11.10 -20.70
C ALA A 737 14.83 10.19 -20.95
N MET A 738 14.97 8.87 -20.73
CA MET A 738 13.85 7.92 -20.85
C MET A 738 12.72 8.24 -19.87
N ILE A 739 13.04 8.51 -18.60
CA ILE A 739 12.06 8.92 -17.58
C ILE A 739 11.33 10.19 -18.02
N LYS A 740 12.06 11.20 -18.50
CA LYS A 740 11.48 12.46 -18.98
C LYS A 740 10.50 12.22 -20.12
N VAL A 741 10.88 11.44 -21.13
CA VAL A 741 10.00 11.11 -22.27
C VAL A 741 8.74 10.38 -21.79
N LEU A 742 8.88 9.39 -20.92
CA LEU A 742 7.75 8.70 -20.31
C LEU A 742 6.81 9.68 -19.60
N PHE A 743 7.35 10.59 -18.82
CA PHE A 743 6.59 11.53 -18.00
C PHE A 743 5.98 12.69 -18.82
N GLU A 744 6.65 13.18 -19.83
CA GLU A 744 6.11 14.15 -20.79
C GLU A 744 4.86 13.59 -21.51
N ASN A 745 4.83 12.27 -21.74
CA ASN A 745 3.72 11.53 -22.34
C ASN A 745 2.75 10.92 -21.31
N TYR A 746 2.69 11.48 -20.08
CA TYR A 746 1.74 11.13 -19.04
C TYR A 746 1.90 9.73 -18.42
N GLY A 747 3.04 9.05 -18.57
CA GLY A 747 3.37 7.93 -17.70
C GLY A 747 3.35 8.42 -16.24
N GLN A 748 2.71 7.64 -15.34
CA GLN A 748 2.51 8.13 -13.97
C GLN A 748 3.67 7.86 -13.03
N GLN A 749 4.31 6.70 -13.19
CA GLN A 749 5.33 6.24 -12.26
C GLN A 749 6.32 5.32 -12.98
N ILE A 750 7.56 5.28 -12.50
CA ILE A 750 8.54 4.26 -12.87
C ILE A 750 9.46 3.96 -11.69
N GLN A 751 9.83 2.70 -11.56
CA GLN A 751 10.77 2.21 -10.57
C GLN A 751 11.65 1.11 -11.13
N PHE A 752 12.86 0.97 -10.58
CA PHE A 752 13.88 0.11 -11.16
C PHE A 752 14.37 -0.95 -10.18
N ASN A 753 14.47 -2.20 -10.62
CA ASN A 753 15.33 -3.21 -10.00
C ASN A 753 16.68 -3.26 -10.73
N VAL A 754 17.77 -3.28 -9.98
CA VAL A 754 19.15 -3.25 -10.51
C VAL A 754 20.00 -4.38 -9.92
N VAL A 755 19.44 -5.56 -9.72
CA VAL A 755 20.12 -6.71 -9.12
C VAL A 755 20.23 -7.85 -10.14
N ASP A 756 21.42 -8.46 -10.22
CA ASP A 756 21.68 -9.62 -11.09
C ASP A 756 20.93 -10.87 -10.59
N ASN A 757 20.31 -11.61 -11.51
CA ASN A 757 19.64 -12.89 -11.24
C ASN A 757 20.52 -13.92 -10.53
N LYS A 758 21.83 -13.89 -10.77
CA LYS A 758 22.77 -14.79 -10.09
C LYS A 758 22.82 -14.53 -8.59
N VAL A 759 22.67 -13.28 -8.16
CA VAL A 759 22.62 -12.90 -6.75
C VAL A 759 21.35 -13.42 -6.10
N PHE A 760 20.18 -13.23 -6.74
CA PHE A 760 18.91 -13.75 -6.24
C PHE A 760 18.92 -15.28 -6.11
N LYS A 761 19.44 -16.01 -7.11
CA LYS A 761 19.52 -17.48 -7.05
C LYS A 761 20.40 -17.94 -5.88
N LYS A 762 21.56 -17.29 -5.67
CA LYS A 762 22.42 -17.59 -4.51
C LYS A 762 21.72 -17.27 -3.19
N ALA A 763 20.95 -16.18 -3.12
CA ALA A 763 20.20 -15.82 -1.93
C ALA A 763 19.08 -16.82 -1.59
N MET A 764 18.51 -17.50 -2.59
CA MET A 764 17.59 -18.62 -2.35
C MET A 764 18.29 -19.85 -1.78
N GLU A 765 19.53 -20.14 -2.24
CA GLU A 765 20.34 -21.28 -1.78
C GLU A 765 20.96 -21.03 -0.40
N HIS A 766 21.36 -19.79 -0.11
CA HIS A 766 22.07 -19.37 1.11
C HIS A 766 21.45 -18.13 1.76
N PRO A 767 20.19 -18.18 2.23
CA PRO A 767 19.46 -16.99 2.69
C PRO A 767 20.16 -16.26 3.85
N ASP A 768 20.87 -16.95 4.71
CA ASP A 768 21.57 -16.36 5.84
C ASP A 768 22.72 -15.42 5.46
N GLU A 769 23.32 -15.63 4.28
CA GLU A 769 24.39 -14.78 3.75
C GLU A 769 23.87 -13.50 3.07
N TYR A 770 22.54 -13.44 2.79
CA TYR A 770 21.89 -12.37 2.03
C TYR A 770 20.73 -11.73 2.78
N LYS A 771 20.78 -11.66 4.12
CA LYS A 771 19.70 -11.13 4.98
C LYS A 771 19.33 -9.68 4.71
N ASP A 772 20.24 -8.89 4.13
CA ASP A 772 20.03 -7.49 3.79
C ASP A 772 19.85 -7.25 2.28
N LEU A 773 19.68 -8.31 1.48
CA LEU A 773 19.41 -8.19 0.06
C LEU A 773 18.03 -7.60 -0.18
N MET A 774 17.99 -6.40 -0.73
CA MET A 774 16.78 -5.69 -1.06
C MET A 774 16.28 -6.01 -2.47
N VAL A 775 14.97 -5.98 -2.65
CA VAL A 775 14.34 -6.10 -3.96
C VAL A 775 13.11 -5.19 -4.05
N ARG A 776 12.85 -4.62 -5.23
CA ARG A 776 11.58 -3.96 -5.53
C ARG A 776 10.58 -5.00 -6.00
N VAL A 777 9.50 -5.16 -5.25
CA VAL A 777 8.46 -6.14 -5.55
C VAL A 777 7.42 -5.54 -6.49
N SER A 778 6.59 -4.63 -5.99
CA SER A 778 5.53 -3.96 -6.76
C SER A 778 5.06 -2.71 -6.01
N GLY A 779 5.59 -1.54 -6.38
CA GLY A 779 5.31 -0.30 -5.67
C GLY A 779 5.99 -0.16 -4.30
N TYR A 780 6.65 -1.22 -3.83
CA TYR A 780 7.37 -1.26 -2.55
C TYR A 780 8.61 -2.14 -2.62
N SER A 781 9.50 -1.98 -1.65
CA SER A 781 10.73 -2.77 -1.52
C SER A 781 10.62 -3.72 -0.34
N ALA A 782 11.26 -4.88 -0.42
CA ALA A 782 11.30 -5.89 0.65
C ALA A 782 12.68 -6.53 0.74
N LEU A 783 12.94 -7.23 1.83
CA LEU A 783 14.07 -8.15 1.94
C LEU A 783 13.76 -9.40 1.10
N PHE A 784 14.58 -9.71 0.12
CA PHE A 784 14.35 -10.83 -0.79
C PHE A 784 14.17 -12.17 -0.05
N THR A 785 14.95 -12.38 1.01
CA THR A 785 14.91 -13.61 1.81
C THR A 785 13.69 -13.75 2.72
N SER A 786 12.90 -12.67 2.92
CA SER A 786 11.63 -12.72 3.68
C SER A 786 10.43 -13.10 2.82
N LEU A 787 10.57 -13.04 1.49
CA LEU A 787 9.50 -13.36 0.55
C LEU A 787 9.28 -14.88 0.45
N SER A 788 8.06 -15.28 0.09
CA SER A 788 7.78 -16.69 -0.23
C SER A 788 8.56 -17.16 -1.47
N PRO A 789 8.87 -18.45 -1.59
CA PRO A 789 9.59 -19.00 -2.75
C PRO A 789 8.94 -18.63 -4.09
N GLU A 790 7.61 -18.61 -4.16
CA GLU A 790 6.87 -18.24 -5.38
C GLU A 790 7.10 -16.77 -5.73
N CYS A 791 7.09 -15.88 -4.74
CA CYS A 791 7.37 -14.47 -4.94
C CYS A 791 8.83 -14.24 -5.35
N GLN A 792 9.77 -14.95 -4.77
CA GLN A 792 11.18 -14.92 -5.17
C GLN A 792 11.35 -15.35 -6.63
N MET A 793 10.64 -16.41 -7.06
CA MET A 793 10.67 -16.88 -8.45
C MET A 793 10.00 -15.89 -9.42
N ASP A 794 8.89 -15.23 -9.03
CA ASP A 794 8.29 -14.17 -9.83
C ASP A 794 9.30 -13.04 -10.08
N VAL A 795 9.99 -12.57 -9.05
CA VAL A 795 11.03 -11.54 -9.16
C VAL A 795 12.17 -11.97 -10.09
N ILE A 796 12.65 -13.22 -9.95
CA ILE A 796 13.74 -13.76 -10.79
C ILE A 796 13.34 -13.87 -12.26
N SER A 797 12.06 -14.17 -12.52
CA SER A 797 11.53 -14.36 -13.88
C SER A 797 11.39 -13.09 -14.70
N ARG A 798 11.47 -11.90 -14.06
CA ARG A 798 11.36 -10.60 -14.76
C ARG A 798 12.51 -10.40 -15.74
N ALA A 799 12.20 -9.85 -16.92
CA ALA A 799 13.21 -9.57 -17.93
C ALA A 799 14.25 -8.56 -17.44
N GLU A 800 15.52 -8.80 -17.75
CA GLU A 800 16.62 -7.87 -17.53
C GLU A 800 16.83 -7.07 -18.81
N LEU A 801 16.49 -5.79 -18.78
CA LEU A 801 16.48 -4.93 -19.95
C LEU A 801 17.81 -4.15 -20.08
N GLU A 802 18.30 -4.05 -21.29
CA GLU A 802 19.34 -3.11 -21.67
C GLU A 802 18.72 -1.84 -22.26
N LEU A 803 19.47 -0.73 -22.20
CA LEU A 803 19.06 0.57 -22.72
C LEU A 803 19.21 0.65 -24.23
#